data_f6dce0fe570bda22eec7be3afcde18ed
#
_entry.id   f6dce0fe570bda22eec7be3afcde18ed
#
_cell.length_a   1.000
_cell.length_b   1.000
_cell.length_c   1.000
_cell.angle_alpha   90.00
_cell.angle_beta   90.00
_cell.angle_gamma   90.00
#
_symmetry.space_group_name_H-M   'P 1'
#
loop_
_entity.id
_entity.type
_entity.pdbx_description
1 polymer ?
#
loop_
_entity_poly.entity_id
_entity_poly.type
_entity_poly.pdbx_seq_one_letter_code
_entity_poly.pdbx_strand_id
1 'polypeptide(L)'
;MIHKRLVVLCLLVPAIVLVHAAVPFTGSTPETCIAAAGSNLVFDAKVDAAAHKNSLRLPDARIPVPGNLTLRVKTFHTITNGWRRFFASEYRQTGYFGYQEMPGSQEMAAPDAALFFAHDFPNAAVNKFLKRTPIGKNTSISFNIEPRKCTYFLNGEKQGEIDLPMELHPEKLGCLVLGGGQGGFEITEWTLYRRPLTDAEVKVLAQGDSPLNGTLAWYPSRNALVADFTYDPNHLTGNALAWRVTPRGDTIPSTSPVAHGELRLTDSFAIKGCGRKLKLIRTVLPLGANLPNGEYAATLSPTGNPSDSLLQKEFTVKKYDWVQNDLGKEDRLLPGFTPVEANGSVLKCVGRTYEIGANGFPVRILADGEQILAAPVALHAECDGREWALPAGNGNVTSRKLSDTVAQYEADADGYSVSGRLEQDGLLRFTLHLSRIPAANRIWLEIPVKKEFAPLFHACGEGVRSNPAGFVPEGTGVVFKSRSIPQTHASNFIPYCWVGTDTRGIAYAADTDLGWLHSEKHDAVEIVRKPDGTVSIVLNLLNEPNAERDAIPCTIELALMASPVKPMPKGWRGWADYFAYRGSRNTRCLISPPYWGNFCAWAGRYPAWGEFEYIRKLRETLDTGKADDAYVKKWIERVCEGTSPETGWTNQKDPAARRTYVTNHAWAGFYIAKHLHGLRDPILYFYTCDSEGATGLAEYAVFRDEWASCKIAIPSYADYAIWHLDQMLACGLQGVYDDNTFICCNYNWATGEAKVDAKGAVHPSFGIWNSREYRRRQANVLVARGLFPWITVHHTNGNILPVLGFAANSMGMEWKYGSSDFQTRFTPDYIRAVCQGLQGGFFPTALDGIEGLGKNPQERIRVTRTMLASLLVHEVRPTSQLGCHAPTVISVLNAILDFGIAEEDCEYTAYWNATNPVTCSEKDVLVSVYRRGDKLLAVCGSWTAEAREVTLSLKSGTIATAKNAENKESIPVTNGAVRFHLTGHDLALIELN
;
A
#
# COMPACT_ATOMS: atom_id res chain seq x y z
N MET A 1 -53.31 -6.00 25.48
CA MET A 1 -53.70 -4.59 25.64
C MET A 1 -52.54 -3.59 25.32
N ILE A 2 -51.32 -4.01 25.30
CA ILE A 2 -50.16 -3.13 24.97
C ILE A 2 -49.97 -3.01 23.44
N HIS A 3 -50.33 -4.01 22.68
CA HIS A 3 -50.26 -4.01 21.21
C HIS A 3 -51.14 -2.98 20.49
N LYS A 4 -52.27 -2.62 21.09
CA LYS A 4 -53.19 -1.61 20.50
C LYS A 4 -52.74 -0.17 20.73
N ARG A 5 -51.89 0.10 21.75
CA ARG A 5 -51.41 1.46 22.00
C ARG A 5 -50.26 1.89 21.11
N LEU A 6 -49.42 0.93 20.66
CA LEU A 6 -48.31 1.24 19.78
C LEU A 6 -48.81 1.55 18.35
N VAL A 7 -49.82 0.82 17.88
CA VAL A 7 -50.43 1.06 16.54
C VAL A 7 -51.22 2.39 16.49
N VAL A 8 -51.79 2.82 17.63
CA VAL A 8 -52.50 4.11 17.69
C VAL A 8 -51.52 5.30 17.77
N LEU A 9 -50.29 5.09 18.34
CA LEU A 9 -49.28 6.15 18.35
C LEU A 9 -48.67 6.35 16.99
N CYS A 10 -48.55 5.30 16.16
CA CYS A 10 -48.12 5.42 14.77
C CYS A 10 -49.13 6.05 13.80
N LEU A 11 -50.41 6.07 14.17
CA LEU A 11 -51.48 6.66 13.37
C LEU A 11 -51.81 8.08 13.75
N LEU A 12 -51.32 8.61 14.90
CA LEU A 12 -51.60 9.93 15.43
C LEU A 12 -50.43 10.91 15.36
N VAL A 13 -49.35 10.55 14.61
CA VAL A 13 -48.21 11.45 14.35
C VAL A 13 -48.16 11.94 12.88
N PRO A 14 -49.21 12.52 12.30
CA PRO A 14 -49.03 13.32 11.10
C PRO A 14 -49.00 14.82 11.36
N ALA A 15 -48.94 15.31 12.60
CA ALA A 15 -49.15 16.76 12.79
C ALA A 15 -48.22 17.46 13.79
N ILE A 16 -47.21 16.83 14.35
CA ILE A 16 -46.20 17.57 15.11
C ILE A 16 -44.83 17.05 14.67
N VAL A 17 -44.45 17.36 13.45
CA VAL A 17 -43.04 17.53 13.17
C VAL A 17 -42.66 18.87 13.78
N LEU A 18 -42.32 18.87 15.04
CA LEU A 18 -41.50 19.91 15.61
C LEU A 18 -40.17 19.83 14.86
N VAL A 19 -40.07 20.63 13.80
CA VAL A 19 -38.80 20.94 13.18
C VAL A 19 -37.94 21.56 14.27
N HIS A 20 -37.27 20.74 15.06
CA HIS A 20 -36.07 21.24 15.74
C HIS A 20 -35.17 21.71 14.58
N ALA A 21 -34.99 23.00 14.51
CA ALA A 21 -34.23 23.63 13.45
C ALA A 21 -32.93 22.86 13.26
N ALA A 22 -32.79 22.20 12.11
CA ALA A 22 -31.53 21.63 11.71
C ALA A 22 -30.48 22.69 11.98
N VAL A 23 -29.38 22.31 12.63
CA VAL A 23 -28.27 23.23 12.90
C VAL A 23 -27.91 23.88 11.58
N PRO A 24 -28.14 25.16 11.36
CA PRO A 24 -27.95 25.76 10.06
C PRO A 24 -26.48 25.73 9.71
N PHE A 25 -26.16 25.17 8.54
CA PHE A 25 -24.81 25.28 8.00
C PHE A 25 -24.55 26.74 7.67
N THR A 26 -23.42 27.30 8.11
CA THR A 26 -23.00 28.62 7.70
C THR A 26 -22.73 28.59 6.20
N GLY A 27 -23.53 29.32 5.42
CA GLY A 27 -23.46 29.35 3.96
C GLY A 27 -24.35 28.31 3.25
N SER A 28 -25.10 27.48 3.96
CA SER A 28 -26.07 26.56 3.38
C SER A 28 -27.48 27.16 3.41
N THR A 29 -28.22 26.92 2.33
CA THR A 29 -29.65 27.29 2.28
C THR A 29 -30.51 26.21 2.95
N PRO A 30 -31.74 26.53 3.43
CA PRO A 30 -32.65 25.51 3.99
C PRO A 30 -32.91 24.32 3.06
N GLU A 31 -32.80 24.54 1.73
CA GLU A 31 -33.00 23.49 0.74
C GLU A 31 -31.91 22.39 0.76
N THR A 32 -30.78 22.62 1.40
CA THR A 32 -29.74 21.59 1.55
C THR A 32 -30.07 20.54 2.61
N CYS A 33 -30.94 20.86 3.57
CA CYS A 33 -31.42 19.92 4.57
C CYS A 33 -32.85 19.49 4.25
N ILE A 34 -33.10 18.19 4.08
CA ILE A 34 -34.42 17.65 3.76
C ILE A 34 -35.20 17.25 5.01
N ALA A 35 -34.52 16.60 5.96
CA ALA A 35 -35.16 16.12 7.16
C ALA A 35 -34.18 16.03 8.33
N ALA A 36 -34.66 16.34 9.51
CA ALA A 36 -34.01 16.03 10.77
C ALA A 36 -35.08 15.63 11.75
N ALA A 37 -34.91 14.54 12.48
CA ALA A 37 -35.86 14.15 13.49
C ALA A 37 -35.11 13.66 14.72
N GLY A 38 -35.46 14.23 15.86
CA GLY A 38 -35.20 13.64 17.17
C GLY A 38 -36.45 12.89 17.60
N SER A 39 -36.48 11.59 17.51
CA SER A 39 -37.49 10.77 18.13
C SER A 39 -36.86 9.43 18.48
N ASN A 40 -37.07 8.97 19.71
CA ASN A 40 -36.55 7.70 20.20
C ASN A 40 -37.17 6.52 19.41
N LEU A 41 -36.67 6.24 18.21
CA LEU A 41 -37.08 5.08 17.44
C LEU A 41 -36.35 3.85 17.98
N VAL A 42 -36.99 3.13 18.88
CA VAL A 42 -36.45 1.93 19.51
C VAL A 42 -36.85 0.71 18.71
N PHE A 43 -35.86 -0.02 18.18
CA PHE A 43 -36.01 -1.29 17.50
C PHE A 43 -35.55 -2.40 18.46
N ASP A 44 -36.45 -3.12 19.11
CA ASP A 44 -36.14 -4.18 20.10
C ASP A 44 -36.31 -5.57 19.47
N ALA A 45 -35.30 -6.42 19.58
CA ALA A 45 -35.32 -7.79 19.08
C ALA A 45 -36.26 -8.73 19.84
N LYS A 46 -36.72 -8.35 21.05
CA LYS A 46 -37.64 -9.17 21.88
C LYS A 46 -39.10 -9.11 21.44
N VAL A 47 -39.45 -8.19 20.58
CA VAL A 47 -40.79 -8.02 20.05
C VAL A 47 -40.91 -8.69 18.70
N ASP A 48 -41.29 -9.95 18.71
CA ASP A 48 -41.84 -10.75 17.61
C ASP A 48 -40.88 -11.25 16.54
N ALA A 49 -40.39 -12.49 16.73
CA ALA A 49 -39.65 -13.27 15.73
C ALA A 49 -40.47 -13.64 14.45
N ALA A 50 -41.77 -13.32 14.45
CA ALA A 50 -42.68 -13.68 13.35
C ALA A 50 -42.93 -12.57 12.32
N ALA A 51 -42.42 -11.36 12.58
CA ALA A 51 -42.69 -10.24 11.67
C ALA A 51 -41.40 -9.51 11.32
N HIS A 52 -40.97 -9.58 10.09
CA HIS A 52 -40.01 -8.69 9.45
C HIS A 52 -40.43 -7.18 9.47
N LYS A 53 -41.10 -6.73 10.54
CA LYS A 53 -41.85 -5.49 10.61
C LYS A 53 -41.33 -4.40 11.54
N ASN A 54 -40.13 -4.57 12.11
CA ASN A 54 -39.51 -3.50 12.87
C ASN A 54 -38.78 -2.51 11.97
N SER A 55 -39.53 -1.81 11.13
CA SER A 55 -38.98 -0.77 10.26
C SER A 55 -39.94 0.41 10.20
N LEU A 56 -39.40 1.63 10.22
CA LEU A 56 -40.13 2.85 9.98
C LEU A 56 -39.94 3.26 8.53
N ARG A 57 -41.03 3.26 7.79
CA ARG A 57 -41.04 3.73 6.39
C ARG A 57 -41.37 5.21 6.34
N LEU A 58 -40.53 5.99 5.69
CA LEU A 58 -40.67 7.44 5.51
C LEU A 58 -40.95 7.73 4.03
N PRO A 59 -42.22 7.72 3.60
CA PRO A 59 -42.59 7.78 2.18
C PRO A 59 -42.16 9.08 1.50
N ASP A 60 -42.08 10.17 2.28
CA ASP A 60 -41.72 11.51 1.76
C ASP A 60 -40.22 11.80 1.85
N ALA A 61 -39.46 10.95 2.53
CA ALA A 61 -38.01 11.08 2.65
C ALA A 61 -37.31 10.13 1.66
N ARG A 62 -36.51 10.70 0.78
CA ARG A 62 -35.66 9.96 -0.15
C ARG A 62 -34.20 10.29 0.10
N ILE A 63 -33.32 9.30 -0.04
CA ILE A 63 -31.87 9.52 0.06
C ILE A 63 -31.44 10.35 -1.13
N PRO A 64 -30.86 11.55 -0.94
CA PRO A 64 -30.43 12.40 -2.06
C PRO A 64 -29.14 11.87 -2.70
N VAL A 65 -29.00 12.05 -4.02
CA VAL A 65 -27.80 11.74 -4.79
C VAL A 65 -27.52 12.90 -5.74
N PRO A 66 -26.46 13.69 -5.56
CA PRO A 66 -25.53 13.66 -4.43
C PRO A 66 -26.19 14.12 -3.11
N GLY A 67 -25.70 13.63 -2.00
CA GLY A 67 -26.26 13.98 -0.70
C GLY A 67 -25.50 13.40 0.48
N ASN A 68 -26.09 13.54 1.68
CA ASN A 68 -25.62 12.92 2.88
C ASN A 68 -26.80 12.39 3.73
N LEU A 69 -26.61 11.19 4.29
CA LEU A 69 -27.44 10.62 5.33
C LEU A 69 -26.62 10.45 6.60
N THR A 70 -27.03 11.09 7.67
CA THR A 70 -26.43 10.92 9.00
C THR A 70 -27.46 10.35 9.98
N LEU A 71 -27.04 9.32 10.74
CA LEU A 71 -27.85 8.68 11.79
C LEU A 71 -27.10 8.75 13.12
N ARG A 72 -27.82 9.02 14.23
CA ARG A 72 -27.35 8.75 15.57
C ARG A 72 -28.03 7.52 16.11
N VAL A 73 -27.23 6.54 16.49
CA VAL A 73 -27.70 5.23 16.90
C VAL A 73 -27.10 4.79 18.23
N LYS A 74 -27.83 4.01 18.97
CA LYS A 74 -27.34 3.32 20.16
C LYS A 74 -27.71 1.85 20.09
N THR A 75 -26.74 0.98 20.10
CA THR A 75 -26.94 -0.47 20.06
C THR A 75 -26.94 -1.04 21.46
N PHE A 76 -27.88 -1.94 21.77
CA PHE A 76 -28.09 -2.44 23.14
C PHE A 76 -27.35 -3.75 23.41
N HIS A 77 -27.25 -4.63 22.45
CA HIS A 77 -26.65 -5.96 22.60
C HIS A 77 -26.03 -6.47 21.30
N THR A 78 -25.17 -7.48 21.39
CA THR A 78 -24.61 -8.16 20.24
C THR A 78 -25.68 -8.96 19.51
N ILE A 79 -25.66 -8.96 18.17
CA ILE A 79 -26.54 -9.79 17.38
C ILE A 79 -26.00 -11.23 17.43
N THR A 80 -26.82 -12.17 17.86
CA THR A 80 -26.42 -13.59 17.92
C THR A 80 -26.90 -14.38 16.72
N ASN A 81 -28.09 -14.05 16.20
CA ASN A 81 -28.70 -14.69 15.04
C ASN A 81 -29.43 -13.63 14.22
N GLY A 82 -29.30 -13.65 12.89
CA GLY A 82 -29.99 -12.69 12.03
C GLY A 82 -29.16 -11.43 11.75
N TRP A 83 -29.81 -10.33 11.46
CA TRP A 83 -29.17 -9.07 11.06
C TRP A 83 -29.92 -7.86 11.64
N ARG A 84 -29.24 -6.71 11.74
CA ARG A 84 -29.74 -5.42 12.19
C ARG A 84 -29.57 -4.40 11.08
N ARG A 85 -30.64 -3.92 10.49
CA ARG A 85 -30.62 -2.89 9.46
C ARG A 85 -30.79 -1.52 10.11
N PHE A 86 -29.90 -0.60 9.83
CA PHE A 86 -30.04 0.79 10.29
C PHE A 86 -30.86 1.60 9.29
N PHE A 87 -30.59 1.46 8.01
CA PHE A 87 -31.41 2.08 6.98
C PHE A 87 -31.36 1.28 5.67
N ALA A 88 -32.35 1.53 4.83
CA ALA A 88 -32.36 1.13 3.41
C ALA A 88 -33.17 2.11 2.58
N SER A 89 -32.87 2.20 1.31
CA SER A 89 -33.82 2.71 0.30
C SER A 89 -34.74 1.58 -0.12
N GLU A 90 -36.02 1.88 -0.31
CA GLU A 90 -36.95 0.86 -0.81
C GLU A 90 -36.89 0.78 -2.34
N TYR A 91 -36.68 -0.44 -2.84
CA TYR A 91 -36.84 -0.77 -4.25
C TYR A 91 -37.46 -2.17 -4.36
N ARG A 92 -38.69 -2.26 -4.92
CA ARG A 92 -39.39 -3.52 -5.18
C ARG A 92 -39.32 -4.58 -4.05
N GLN A 93 -39.46 -4.18 -2.79
CA GLN A 93 -39.44 -5.03 -1.59
C GLN A 93 -38.07 -5.57 -1.14
N THR A 94 -36.97 -5.39 -1.88
CA THR A 94 -35.68 -6.01 -1.57
C THR A 94 -34.61 -5.05 -1.03
N GLY A 95 -34.82 -3.73 -1.11
CA GLY A 95 -33.82 -2.71 -0.76
C GLY A 95 -32.77 -2.58 -1.90
N TYR A 96 -32.55 -1.35 -2.30
CA TYR A 96 -31.62 -1.01 -3.38
C TYR A 96 -30.26 -0.56 -2.84
N PHE A 97 -30.27 0.11 -1.70
CA PHE A 97 -29.12 0.72 -1.07
C PHE A 97 -29.32 0.73 0.45
N GLY A 98 -28.31 0.39 1.22
CA GLY A 98 -28.48 0.39 2.66
C GLY A 98 -27.26 -0.04 3.46
N TYR A 99 -27.42 0.00 4.79
CA TYR A 99 -26.41 -0.39 5.75
C TYR A 99 -27.02 -1.25 6.86
N GLN A 100 -26.37 -2.39 7.13
CA GLN A 100 -26.83 -3.36 8.12
C GLN A 100 -25.65 -4.04 8.82
N GLU A 101 -25.86 -4.43 10.08
CA GLU A 101 -24.92 -5.29 10.81
C GLU A 101 -25.38 -6.76 10.75
N MET A 102 -24.43 -7.65 10.58
CA MET A 102 -24.66 -9.08 10.53
C MET A 102 -24.10 -9.77 11.79
N PRO A 103 -24.65 -10.92 12.22
CA PRO A 103 -24.01 -11.72 13.25
C PRO A 103 -22.65 -12.19 12.77
N GLY A 104 -21.67 -12.23 13.66
CA GLY A 104 -20.37 -12.81 13.34
C GLY A 104 -20.53 -14.28 12.96
N SER A 105 -20.47 -14.62 11.68
CA SER A 105 -20.40 -16.03 11.25
C SER A 105 -18.95 -16.49 11.32
N GLN A 106 -18.74 -17.73 11.73
CA GLN A 106 -17.40 -18.34 11.79
C GLN A 106 -16.77 -18.50 10.38
N GLU A 107 -17.56 -18.34 9.32
CA GLU A 107 -17.11 -18.46 7.93
C GLU A 107 -16.67 -17.13 7.31
N MET A 108 -16.95 -15.99 7.93
CA MET A 108 -16.55 -14.67 7.45
C MET A 108 -15.51 -14.09 8.39
N ALA A 109 -14.36 -13.78 7.86
CA ALA A 109 -13.14 -13.40 8.58
C ALA A 109 -13.19 -12.10 9.43
N ALA A 110 -14.37 -11.55 9.70
CA ALA A 110 -14.55 -10.34 10.48
C ALA A 110 -15.75 -10.45 11.42
N PRO A 111 -15.54 -10.83 12.70
CA PRO A 111 -16.62 -10.91 13.70
C PRO A 111 -17.25 -9.54 14.02
N ASP A 112 -16.65 -8.43 13.57
CA ASP A 112 -17.06 -7.07 13.88
C ASP A 112 -17.45 -6.24 12.66
N ALA A 113 -17.87 -6.87 11.57
CA ALA A 113 -18.20 -6.18 10.34
C ALA A 113 -19.69 -5.81 10.24
N ALA A 114 -19.95 -4.66 9.65
CA ALA A 114 -21.25 -4.27 9.13
C ALA A 114 -21.22 -4.33 7.60
N LEU A 115 -22.36 -4.55 6.98
CA LEU A 115 -22.49 -4.66 5.52
C LEU A 115 -23.14 -3.40 4.95
N PHE A 116 -22.41 -2.71 4.10
CA PHE A 116 -22.97 -1.78 3.15
C PHE A 116 -23.36 -2.56 1.88
N PHE A 117 -24.55 -2.28 1.34
CA PHE A 117 -25.02 -2.91 0.12
C PHE A 117 -25.64 -1.90 -0.84
N ALA A 118 -25.40 -2.09 -2.11
CA ALA A 118 -26.08 -1.41 -3.21
C ALA A 118 -26.27 -2.40 -4.37
N HIS A 119 -27.47 -2.47 -4.92
CA HIS A 119 -27.83 -3.46 -5.94
C HIS A 119 -28.59 -2.81 -7.07
N ASP A 120 -28.17 -3.01 -8.30
CA ASP A 120 -28.93 -2.70 -9.51
C ASP A 120 -29.20 -4.00 -10.26
N PHE A 121 -30.27 -4.69 -9.84
CA PHE A 121 -30.64 -5.95 -10.48
C PHE A 121 -31.21 -5.72 -11.90
N PRO A 122 -30.73 -6.49 -12.90
CA PRO A 122 -29.83 -7.65 -12.82
C PRO A 122 -28.32 -7.34 -13.00
N ASN A 123 -27.91 -6.07 -13.06
CA ASN A 123 -26.65 -5.69 -13.70
C ASN A 123 -25.44 -5.52 -12.77
N ALA A 124 -25.62 -5.07 -11.53
CA ALA A 124 -24.51 -4.86 -10.62
C ALA A 124 -24.92 -4.95 -9.15
N ALA A 125 -24.01 -5.40 -8.31
CA ALA A 125 -24.18 -5.43 -6.86
C ALA A 125 -22.87 -5.08 -6.17
N VAL A 126 -22.94 -4.32 -5.07
CA VAL A 126 -21.83 -4.07 -4.15
C VAL A 126 -22.25 -4.59 -2.79
N ASN A 127 -21.36 -5.37 -2.17
CA ASN A 127 -21.42 -5.74 -0.77
C ASN A 127 -20.05 -5.40 -0.17
N LYS A 128 -19.99 -4.37 0.66
CA LYS A 128 -18.76 -3.93 1.32
C LYS A 128 -18.89 -4.08 2.83
N PHE A 129 -17.92 -4.73 3.45
CA PHE A 129 -17.86 -4.82 4.91
C PHE A 129 -17.24 -3.57 5.51
N LEU A 130 -17.88 -3.02 6.52
CA LEU A 130 -17.51 -1.80 7.22
C LEU A 130 -17.42 -2.06 8.73
N LYS A 131 -16.82 -1.11 9.46
CA LYS A 131 -16.72 -1.18 10.92
C LYS A 131 -18.08 -1.11 11.61
N ARG A 132 -18.30 -1.94 12.61
CA ARG A 132 -19.53 -1.98 13.41
C ARG A 132 -19.65 -0.82 14.39
N THR A 133 -20.91 -0.55 14.78
CA THR A 133 -21.22 0.39 15.86
C THR A 133 -20.90 -0.23 17.23
N PRO A 134 -20.27 0.52 18.14
CA PRO A 134 -20.02 0.05 19.51
C PRO A 134 -21.31 -0.20 20.29
N ILE A 135 -21.35 -1.26 21.08
CA ILE A 135 -22.51 -1.60 21.93
C ILE A 135 -22.61 -0.61 23.10
N GLY A 136 -23.81 -0.19 23.40
CA GLY A 136 -24.13 0.67 24.56
C GLY A 136 -23.71 2.12 24.42
N LYS A 137 -23.10 2.51 23.32
CA LYS A 137 -22.64 3.88 23.06
C LYS A 137 -23.48 4.58 22.01
N ASN A 138 -23.68 5.88 22.19
CA ASN A 138 -24.22 6.72 21.13
C ASN A 138 -23.19 6.84 20.04
N THR A 139 -23.57 6.48 18.82
CA THR A 139 -22.68 6.42 17.66
C THR A 139 -23.30 7.23 16.53
N SER A 140 -22.53 8.09 15.92
CA SER A 140 -22.88 8.80 14.69
C SER A 140 -22.40 8.02 13.49
N ILE A 141 -23.30 7.69 12.58
CA ILE A 141 -23.02 7.03 11.31
C ILE A 141 -23.36 8.02 10.19
N SER A 142 -22.45 8.31 9.28
CA SER A 142 -22.72 9.24 8.19
C SER A 142 -22.22 8.66 6.86
N PHE A 143 -22.99 8.90 5.80
CA PHE A 143 -22.67 8.52 4.45
C PHE A 143 -22.78 9.75 3.52
N ASN A 144 -21.68 10.14 2.92
CA ASN A 144 -21.72 10.98 1.72
C ASN A 144 -22.03 10.07 0.53
N ILE A 145 -23.04 10.42 -0.24
CA ILE A 145 -23.60 9.60 -1.31
C ILE A 145 -23.48 10.38 -2.61
N GLU A 146 -22.68 9.89 -3.51
CA GLU A 146 -22.45 10.42 -4.85
C GLU A 146 -22.88 9.41 -5.91
N PRO A 147 -23.06 9.79 -7.18
CA PRO A 147 -23.59 8.86 -8.18
C PRO A 147 -22.81 7.55 -8.33
N ARG A 148 -21.49 7.57 -8.14
CA ARG A 148 -20.63 6.39 -8.30
C ARG A 148 -19.72 6.10 -7.10
N LYS A 149 -19.92 6.82 -6.00
CA LYS A 149 -19.08 6.70 -4.81
C LYS A 149 -19.89 6.94 -3.55
N CYS A 150 -19.55 6.23 -2.50
CA CYS A 150 -20.10 6.46 -1.17
C CYS A 150 -18.95 6.57 -0.16
N THR A 151 -18.94 7.64 0.66
CA THR A 151 -17.95 7.79 1.74
C THR A 151 -18.60 7.52 3.09
N TYR A 152 -18.01 6.64 3.87
CA TYR A 152 -18.52 6.23 5.19
C TYR A 152 -17.75 6.88 6.32
N PHE A 153 -18.47 7.39 7.31
CA PHE A 153 -17.93 7.99 8.53
C PHE A 153 -18.55 7.34 9.77
N LEU A 154 -17.73 7.14 10.79
CA LEU A 154 -18.14 6.68 12.11
C LEU A 154 -17.65 7.66 13.17
N ASN A 155 -18.56 8.21 13.97
CA ASN A 155 -18.28 9.24 14.98
C ASN A 155 -17.49 10.45 14.43
N GLY A 156 -17.78 10.84 13.21
CA GLY A 156 -17.16 11.99 12.54
C GLY A 156 -15.83 11.67 11.88
N GLU A 157 -15.30 10.47 12.04
CA GLU A 157 -14.04 10.06 11.39
C GLU A 157 -14.34 9.25 10.13
N LYS A 158 -13.67 9.63 9.03
CA LYS A 158 -13.76 8.92 7.75
C LYS A 158 -13.18 7.51 7.91
N GLN A 159 -13.99 6.51 7.60
CA GLN A 159 -13.59 5.11 7.67
C GLN A 159 -13.21 4.53 6.31
N GLY A 160 -13.71 5.09 5.23
CA GLY A 160 -13.37 4.64 3.89
C GLY A 160 -14.30 5.17 2.80
N GLU A 161 -13.95 4.83 1.57
CA GLU A 161 -14.75 5.10 0.38
C GLU A 161 -15.15 3.78 -0.29
N ILE A 162 -16.30 3.79 -0.90
CA ILE A 162 -16.92 2.65 -1.58
C ILE A 162 -17.20 3.07 -3.01
N ASP A 163 -16.42 2.55 -3.94
CA ASP A 163 -16.68 2.73 -5.36
C ASP A 163 -17.86 1.87 -5.77
N LEU A 164 -18.78 2.48 -6.49
CA LEU A 164 -19.98 1.81 -6.98
C LEU A 164 -19.76 1.45 -8.46
N PRO A 165 -19.85 0.18 -8.84
CA PRO A 165 -19.70 -0.27 -10.24
C PRO A 165 -20.87 0.18 -11.11
N MET A 166 -21.92 0.71 -10.50
CA MET A 166 -23.11 1.25 -11.13
C MET A 166 -23.33 2.70 -10.69
N GLU A 167 -24.06 3.44 -11.49
CA GLU A 167 -24.52 4.77 -11.10
C GLU A 167 -25.79 4.68 -10.25
N LEU A 168 -25.80 5.38 -9.10
CA LEU A 168 -27.00 5.51 -8.29
C LEU A 168 -27.97 6.49 -8.97
N HIS A 169 -29.12 6.00 -9.36
CA HIS A 169 -30.18 6.79 -9.96
C HIS A 169 -31.18 7.23 -8.89
N PRO A 170 -31.36 8.55 -8.63
CA PRO A 170 -32.26 9.05 -7.62
C PRO A 170 -33.73 8.54 -7.76
N GLU A 171 -34.16 8.31 -8.99
CA GLU A 171 -35.49 7.76 -9.28
C GLU A 171 -35.68 6.29 -8.87
N LYS A 172 -34.59 5.54 -8.74
CA LYS A 172 -34.60 4.16 -8.24
C LYS A 172 -34.51 4.07 -6.72
N LEU A 173 -34.01 5.14 -6.07
CA LEU A 173 -34.03 5.25 -4.62
C LEU A 173 -35.43 5.60 -4.16
N GLY A 174 -36.21 4.62 -3.74
CA GLY A 174 -37.52 4.79 -3.18
C GLY A 174 -37.54 5.53 -1.85
N CYS A 175 -38.55 5.31 -1.01
CA CYS A 175 -38.58 5.93 0.30
C CYS A 175 -37.47 5.42 1.22
N LEU A 176 -37.04 6.26 2.16
CA LEU A 176 -36.12 5.89 3.23
C LEU A 176 -36.84 4.97 4.22
N VAL A 177 -36.24 3.84 4.50
CA VAL A 177 -36.66 2.90 5.55
C VAL A 177 -35.59 2.89 6.64
N LEU A 178 -35.98 3.24 7.85
CA LEU A 178 -35.14 3.17 9.04
C LEU A 178 -35.48 1.93 9.84
N GLY A 179 -34.45 1.24 10.33
CA GLY A 179 -34.61 0.01 11.09
C GLY A 179 -34.94 -1.20 10.23
N GLY A 180 -35.03 -2.35 10.90
CA GLY A 180 -35.34 -3.65 10.32
C GLY A 180 -34.47 -4.77 10.86
N GLY A 181 -34.81 -6.02 10.50
CA GLY A 181 -34.14 -7.21 10.99
C GLY A 181 -34.49 -7.51 12.45
N GLN A 182 -33.51 -8.00 13.23
CA GLN A 182 -33.78 -8.39 14.62
C GLN A 182 -33.77 -7.25 15.64
N GLY A 183 -33.48 -6.02 15.20
CA GLY A 183 -33.52 -4.87 16.12
C GLY A 183 -32.34 -4.85 17.12
N GLY A 184 -32.62 -4.35 18.33
CA GLY A 184 -31.61 -4.21 19.40
C GLY A 184 -30.80 -2.91 19.30
N PHE A 185 -31.41 -1.85 18.79
CA PHE A 185 -30.85 -0.51 18.71
C PHE A 185 -31.93 0.58 18.78
N GLU A 186 -31.51 1.78 19.03
CA GLU A 186 -32.30 3.00 19.00
C GLU A 186 -31.68 3.97 17.99
N ILE A 187 -32.51 4.58 17.14
CA ILE A 187 -32.13 5.74 16.34
C ILE A 187 -32.65 6.96 17.07
N THR A 188 -31.74 7.78 17.59
CA THR A 188 -32.09 9.00 18.33
C THR A 188 -32.21 10.22 17.41
N GLU A 189 -31.52 10.21 16.29
CA GLU A 189 -31.53 11.30 15.32
C GLU A 189 -31.23 10.78 13.95
N TRP A 190 -31.79 11.40 12.91
CA TRP A 190 -31.41 11.19 11.52
C TRP A 190 -31.54 12.49 10.74
N THR A 191 -30.67 12.69 9.74
CA THR A 191 -30.60 13.91 8.93
C THR A 191 -30.23 13.58 7.49
N LEU A 192 -30.91 14.22 6.54
CA LEU A 192 -30.64 14.14 5.11
C LEU A 192 -30.24 15.51 4.58
N TYR A 193 -29.10 15.59 3.90
CA TYR A 193 -28.64 16.79 3.21
C TYR A 193 -28.60 16.56 1.71
N ARG A 194 -28.97 17.56 0.92
CA ARG A 194 -28.96 17.51 -0.56
C ARG A 194 -27.58 17.80 -1.16
N ARG A 195 -26.53 17.58 -0.42
CA ARG A 195 -25.15 17.64 -0.85
C ARG A 195 -24.29 16.74 0.04
N PRO A 196 -23.14 16.29 -0.44
CA PRO A 196 -22.13 15.72 0.44
C PRO A 196 -21.69 16.75 1.48
N LEU A 197 -21.30 16.27 2.66
CA LEU A 197 -20.78 17.10 3.73
C LEU A 197 -19.25 17.03 3.73
N THR A 198 -18.60 18.12 4.09
CA THR A 198 -17.16 18.12 4.36
C THR A 198 -16.85 17.31 5.63
N ASP A 199 -15.64 16.83 5.77
CA ASP A 199 -15.19 16.08 6.95
C ASP A 199 -15.41 16.90 8.24
N ALA A 200 -15.18 18.22 8.18
CA ALA A 200 -15.44 19.12 9.30
C ALA A 200 -16.92 19.18 9.69
N GLU A 201 -17.81 19.24 8.72
CA GLU A 201 -19.27 19.23 8.95
C GLU A 201 -19.74 17.92 9.55
N VAL A 202 -19.21 16.79 9.06
CA VAL A 202 -19.51 15.45 9.60
C VAL A 202 -19.01 15.33 11.05
N LYS A 203 -17.83 15.86 11.37
CA LYS A 203 -17.32 15.92 12.76
C LYS A 203 -18.23 16.73 13.67
N VAL A 204 -18.68 17.87 13.22
CA VAL A 204 -19.62 18.72 13.97
C VAL A 204 -20.94 18.00 14.24
N LEU A 205 -21.51 17.34 13.24
CA LEU A 205 -22.73 16.54 13.41
C LEU A 205 -22.51 15.36 14.36
N ALA A 206 -21.39 14.69 14.27
CA ALA A 206 -21.07 13.56 15.14
C ALA A 206 -20.95 13.96 16.61
N GLN A 207 -20.43 15.14 16.88
CA GLN A 207 -20.30 15.64 18.26
C GLN A 207 -21.67 15.89 18.91
N GLY A 208 -22.65 16.37 18.17
CA GLY A 208 -23.97 16.73 18.72
C GLY A 208 -23.84 17.69 19.88
N ASP A 209 -24.51 17.38 21.01
CA ASP A 209 -24.48 18.19 22.23
C ASP A 209 -23.39 17.79 23.23
N SER A 210 -22.57 16.82 22.91
CA SER A 210 -21.41 16.45 23.74
C SER A 210 -20.41 17.61 23.80
N PRO A 211 -19.90 17.99 24.96
CA PRO A 211 -18.92 19.05 25.12
C PRO A 211 -17.57 18.68 24.50
N LEU A 212 -17.29 17.39 24.40
CA LEU A 212 -16.05 16.85 23.84
C LEU A 212 -16.30 15.53 23.10
N ASN A 213 -15.68 15.36 21.93
CA ASN A 213 -15.76 14.11 21.15
C ASN A 213 -14.39 13.77 20.52
N GLY A 214 -13.92 12.56 20.72
CA GLY A 214 -12.65 12.13 20.13
C GLY A 214 -12.03 10.94 20.83
N THR A 215 -10.71 10.82 20.70
CA THR A 215 -9.93 9.66 21.17
C THR A 215 -8.81 10.08 22.11
N LEU A 216 -8.49 9.17 23.00
CA LEU A 216 -7.32 9.21 23.87
C LEU A 216 -6.68 7.82 23.81
N ALA A 217 -5.43 7.72 23.34
CA ALA A 217 -4.79 6.44 23.08
C ALA A 217 -3.36 6.40 23.61
N TRP A 218 -2.94 5.26 24.15
CA TRP A 218 -1.57 5.05 24.58
C TRP A 218 -0.68 4.58 23.42
N TYR A 219 0.47 5.26 23.27
CA TYR A 219 1.48 4.96 22.26
C TYR A 219 2.79 4.54 22.96
N PRO A 220 3.09 3.22 23.01
CA PRO A 220 4.30 2.69 23.66
C PRO A 220 5.60 3.30 23.14
N SER A 221 5.74 3.46 21.82
CA SER A 221 6.95 3.98 21.20
C SER A 221 7.29 5.42 21.63
N ARG A 222 6.29 6.17 22.09
CA ARG A 222 6.44 7.55 22.57
C ARG A 222 6.34 7.68 24.07
N ASN A 223 6.01 6.59 24.78
CA ASN A 223 5.66 6.63 26.19
C ASN A 223 4.68 7.78 26.51
N ALA A 224 3.61 7.87 25.74
CA ALA A 224 2.70 9.01 25.79
C ALA A 224 1.26 8.60 25.49
N LEU A 225 0.31 9.45 25.96
CA LEU A 225 -1.05 9.45 25.46
C LEU A 225 -1.15 10.37 24.25
N VAL A 226 -1.83 9.92 23.21
CA VAL A 226 -2.21 10.73 22.06
C VAL A 226 -3.66 11.14 22.22
N ALA A 227 -3.90 12.45 22.24
CA ALA A 227 -5.20 13.05 22.33
C ALA A 227 -5.58 13.70 20.99
N ASP A 228 -6.68 13.24 20.40
CA ASP A 228 -7.28 13.78 19.17
C ASP A 228 -8.78 13.92 19.37
N PHE A 229 -9.24 15.14 19.60
CA PHE A 229 -10.64 15.38 19.88
C PHE A 229 -11.11 16.79 19.49
N THR A 230 -12.39 16.91 19.25
CA THR A 230 -13.08 18.19 19.07
C THR A 230 -13.80 18.59 20.34
N TYR A 231 -13.89 19.89 20.60
CA TYR A 231 -14.67 20.42 21.71
C TYR A 231 -15.45 21.67 21.30
N ASP A 232 -16.59 21.88 22.00
CA ASP A 232 -17.38 23.09 21.86
C ASP A 232 -16.96 24.11 22.92
N PRO A 233 -16.35 25.25 22.55
CA PRO A 233 -15.94 26.27 23.53
C PRO A 233 -17.08 26.93 24.27
N ASN A 234 -18.33 26.75 23.80
CA ASN A 234 -19.51 27.26 24.55
C ASN A 234 -19.92 26.32 25.71
N HIS A 235 -19.61 25.03 25.58
CA HIS A 235 -19.94 24.03 26.60
C HIS A 235 -18.76 23.68 27.50
N LEU A 236 -17.54 24.02 27.08
CA LEU A 236 -16.34 23.76 27.85
C LEU A 236 -15.69 25.07 28.25
N THR A 237 -16.02 25.51 29.49
CA THR A 237 -15.48 26.75 30.06
C THR A 237 -14.13 26.49 30.71
N GLY A 238 -13.13 27.32 30.38
CA GLY A 238 -11.77 27.21 30.91
C GLY A 238 -10.72 27.20 29.82
N ASN A 239 -9.45 27.38 30.18
CA ASN A 239 -8.32 27.45 29.26
C ASN A 239 -7.52 26.13 29.20
N ALA A 240 -7.89 25.15 30.02
CA ALA A 240 -7.21 23.85 30.08
C ALA A 240 -8.12 22.72 30.58
N LEU A 241 -7.76 21.49 30.20
CA LEU A 241 -8.27 20.24 30.75
C LEU A 241 -7.18 19.58 31.59
N ALA A 242 -7.60 18.98 32.71
CA ALA A 242 -6.71 18.08 33.45
C ALA A 242 -6.75 16.69 32.82
N TRP A 243 -5.59 16.09 32.58
CA TRP A 243 -5.49 14.69 32.21
C TRP A 243 -4.84 13.89 33.33
N ARG A 244 -5.29 12.62 33.50
CA ARG A 244 -4.80 11.73 34.56
C ARG A 244 -4.72 10.31 34.03
N VAL A 245 -3.73 9.55 34.52
CA VAL A 245 -3.61 8.10 34.33
C VAL A 245 -3.65 7.44 35.70
N THR A 246 -4.58 6.52 35.88
CA THR A 246 -4.76 5.77 37.12
C THR A 246 -4.64 4.26 36.86
N PRO A 247 -3.97 3.50 37.76
CA PRO A 247 -3.95 2.04 37.66
C PRO A 247 -5.37 1.48 37.86
N ARG A 248 -5.65 0.35 37.20
CA ARG A 248 -6.86 -0.47 37.43
C ARG A 248 -6.47 -1.81 38.02
N GLY A 249 -7.15 -2.28 39.05
CA GLY A 249 -6.97 -3.61 39.62
C GLY A 249 -7.60 -3.73 41.01
N ASP A 250 -8.00 -4.94 41.35
CA ASP A 250 -8.73 -5.23 42.60
C ASP A 250 -7.87 -5.16 43.89
N THR A 251 -6.55 -5.04 43.74
CA THR A 251 -5.63 -5.16 44.87
C THR A 251 -5.09 -3.84 45.42
N ILE A 252 -5.24 -2.73 44.71
CA ILE A 252 -4.85 -1.40 45.20
C ILE A 252 -5.82 -0.37 44.62
N PRO A 253 -6.79 0.15 45.38
CA PRO A 253 -7.50 1.38 44.99
C PRO A 253 -6.55 2.55 45.17
N SER A 254 -5.60 2.71 44.29
CA SER A 254 -4.79 3.94 44.22
C SER A 254 -5.66 5.01 43.58
N THR A 255 -6.26 5.83 44.39
CA THR A 255 -6.92 7.07 43.95
C THR A 255 -5.94 8.11 43.43
N SER A 256 -4.65 7.87 43.60
CA SER A 256 -3.59 8.78 43.16
C SER A 256 -3.17 8.45 41.69
N PRO A 257 -3.17 9.44 40.80
CA PRO A 257 -2.74 9.24 39.44
C PRO A 257 -1.22 8.94 39.39
N VAL A 258 -0.81 7.99 38.55
CA VAL A 258 0.61 7.65 38.29
C VAL A 258 1.24 8.62 37.29
N ALA A 259 0.41 9.27 36.47
CA ALA A 259 0.79 10.38 35.61
C ALA A 259 -0.37 11.36 35.49
N HIS A 260 -0.08 12.64 35.42
CA HIS A 260 -1.09 13.70 35.29
C HIS A 260 -0.48 14.95 34.70
N GLY A 261 -1.32 15.85 34.23
CA GLY A 261 -0.91 17.14 33.70
C GLY A 261 -2.08 17.98 33.21
N GLU A 262 -1.77 19.06 32.58
CA GLU A 262 -2.74 19.95 31.97
C GLU A 262 -2.58 19.97 30.45
N LEU A 263 -3.72 20.01 29.76
CA LEU A 263 -3.82 20.18 28.33
C LEU A 263 -4.39 21.57 28.05
N ARG A 264 -3.61 22.43 27.43
CA ARG A 264 -4.05 23.79 27.11
C ARG A 264 -5.01 23.80 25.93
N LEU A 265 -6.18 24.41 26.10
CA LEU A 265 -7.16 24.57 25.03
C LEU A 265 -6.82 25.72 24.07
N THR A 266 -5.83 26.55 24.41
CA THR A 266 -5.31 27.60 23.51
C THR A 266 -4.62 27.03 22.28
N ASP A 267 -4.06 25.84 22.36
CA ASP A 267 -3.30 25.18 21.31
C ASP A 267 -4.24 24.37 20.39
N SER A 268 -5.36 24.96 20.03
CA SER A 268 -6.43 24.32 19.26
C SER A 268 -6.65 24.95 17.91
N PHE A 269 -7.01 24.11 16.95
CA PHE A 269 -7.37 24.52 15.59
C PHE A 269 -8.88 24.84 15.51
N ALA A 270 -9.23 25.88 14.77
CA ALA A 270 -10.63 26.25 14.56
C ALA A 270 -11.27 25.39 13.47
N ILE A 271 -12.41 24.75 13.78
CA ILE A 271 -13.25 24.06 12.81
C ILE A 271 -14.53 24.86 12.58
N LYS A 272 -14.83 25.16 11.33
CA LYS A 272 -16.07 25.82 10.93
C LYS A 272 -16.98 24.79 10.24
N GLY A 273 -18.24 24.78 10.59
CA GLY A 273 -19.23 23.92 9.94
C GLY A 273 -20.54 23.84 10.73
N CYS A 274 -21.64 23.54 10.05
CA CYS A 274 -22.97 23.33 10.63
C CYS A 274 -23.46 24.44 11.60
N GLY A 275 -23.04 25.68 11.40
CA GLY A 275 -23.41 26.80 12.28
C GLY A 275 -22.71 26.81 13.64
N ARG A 276 -21.88 25.84 13.94
CA ARG A 276 -21.12 25.72 15.20
C ARG A 276 -19.64 26.04 14.97
N LYS A 277 -18.98 26.56 15.99
CA LYS A 277 -17.56 26.84 16.02
C LYS A 277 -16.92 25.85 16.98
N LEU A 278 -16.55 24.69 16.45
CA LEU A 278 -15.78 23.71 17.22
C LEU A 278 -14.29 24.03 17.13
N LYS A 279 -13.57 23.50 18.10
CA LYS A 279 -12.12 23.50 18.11
C LYS A 279 -11.59 22.09 18.15
N LEU A 280 -10.48 21.85 17.46
CA LEU A 280 -9.79 20.57 17.38
C LEU A 280 -8.51 20.64 18.21
N ILE A 281 -8.26 19.64 19.04
CA ILE A 281 -7.00 19.40 19.71
C ILE A 281 -6.37 18.14 19.11
N ARG A 282 -5.10 18.27 18.72
CA ARG A 282 -4.20 17.18 18.33
C ARG A 282 -2.91 17.32 19.09
N THR A 283 -2.66 16.48 20.07
CA THR A 283 -1.46 16.62 20.91
C THR A 283 -1.01 15.29 21.50
N VAL A 284 0.29 15.25 21.81
CA VAL A 284 0.94 14.14 22.51
C VAL A 284 1.18 14.56 23.95
N LEU A 285 0.69 13.75 24.90
CA LEU A 285 0.80 13.98 26.33
C LEU A 285 1.86 13.04 26.93
N PRO A 286 3.09 13.50 27.15
CA PRO A 286 4.16 12.65 27.70
C PRO A 286 3.82 12.14 29.09
N LEU A 287 4.03 10.86 29.36
CA LEU A 287 3.76 10.28 30.69
C LEU A 287 4.86 10.57 31.72
N GLY A 288 6.03 11.05 31.27
CA GLY A 288 7.18 11.36 32.11
C GLY A 288 7.98 10.12 32.50
N ALA A 289 7.44 9.27 33.35
CA ALA A 289 8.04 7.99 33.73
C ALA A 289 7.45 6.81 32.96
N ASN A 290 8.23 5.73 32.77
CA ASN A 290 7.70 4.48 32.23
C ASN A 290 6.75 3.84 33.23
N LEU A 291 5.52 3.56 32.78
CA LEU A 291 4.54 2.88 33.59
C LEU A 291 4.90 1.39 33.73
N PRO A 292 4.72 0.77 34.92
CA PRO A 292 4.79 -0.69 35.08
C PRO A 292 3.78 -1.41 34.19
N ASN A 293 4.03 -2.67 33.88
CA ASN A 293 3.04 -3.52 33.23
C ASN A 293 1.75 -3.57 34.06
N GLY A 294 0.61 -3.40 33.42
CA GLY A 294 -0.69 -3.38 34.09
C GLY A 294 -1.79 -2.71 33.29
N GLU A 295 -2.97 -2.74 33.87
CA GLU A 295 -4.17 -2.08 33.32
C GLU A 295 -4.27 -0.65 33.86
N TYR A 296 -4.62 0.28 33.00
CA TYR A 296 -4.72 1.71 33.30
C TYR A 296 -5.98 2.33 32.69
N ALA A 297 -6.42 3.43 33.29
CA ALA A 297 -7.42 4.31 32.73
C ALA A 297 -6.85 5.73 32.59
N ALA A 298 -6.97 6.29 31.41
CA ALA A 298 -6.69 7.69 31.15
C ALA A 298 -7.98 8.49 31.12
N THR A 299 -8.02 9.66 31.75
CA THR A 299 -9.20 10.54 31.79
C THR A 299 -8.82 11.97 31.41
N LEU A 300 -9.73 12.65 30.73
CA LEU A 300 -9.75 14.11 30.57
C LEU A 300 -10.93 14.69 31.34
N SER A 301 -10.71 15.72 32.15
CA SER A 301 -11.72 16.39 32.96
C SER A 301 -11.45 17.90 33.01
N PRO A 302 -12.47 18.73 33.33
CA PRO A 302 -12.25 20.15 33.61
C PRO A 302 -11.27 20.33 34.77
N THR A 303 -10.32 21.31 34.65
CA THR A 303 -9.34 21.56 35.71
C THR A 303 -9.94 21.84 37.08
N GLY A 304 -11.13 22.43 37.14
CA GLY A 304 -11.85 22.74 38.39
C GLY A 304 -12.71 21.61 38.92
N ASN A 305 -12.95 20.54 38.15
CA ASN A 305 -13.80 19.40 38.57
C ASN A 305 -13.22 18.06 38.05
N PRO A 306 -12.25 17.50 38.76
CA PRO A 306 -11.58 16.25 38.30
C PRO A 306 -12.48 15.01 38.30
N SER A 307 -13.59 15.05 38.99
CA SER A 307 -14.56 13.94 39.03
C SER A 307 -15.49 13.91 37.80
N ASP A 308 -15.55 14.99 37.04
CA ASP A 308 -16.36 15.11 35.84
C ASP A 308 -15.57 14.66 34.61
N SER A 309 -15.54 13.36 34.35
CA SER A 309 -14.80 12.77 33.23
C SER A 309 -15.52 13.05 31.91
N LEU A 310 -14.91 13.89 31.08
CA LEU A 310 -15.39 14.21 29.72
C LEU A 310 -15.01 13.14 28.70
N LEU A 311 -13.86 12.53 28.90
CA LEU A 311 -13.36 11.44 28.06
C LEU A 311 -12.53 10.47 28.89
N GLN A 312 -12.81 9.19 28.77
CA GLN A 312 -12.09 8.13 29.45
C GLN A 312 -11.69 7.03 28.46
N LYS A 313 -10.46 6.52 28.59
CA LYS A 313 -9.96 5.40 27.83
C LYS A 313 -9.17 4.44 28.72
N GLU A 314 -9.49 3.17 28.63
CA GLU A 314 -8.74 2.08 29.25
C GLU A 314 -7.67 1.58 28.30
N PHE A 315 -6.51 1.21 28.84
CA PHE A 315 -5.41 0.66 28.08
C PHE A 315 -4.52 -0.23 28.94
N THR A 316 -3.85 -1.18 28.29
CA THR A 316 -2.89 -2.09 28.92
C THR A 316 -1.48 -1.62 28.62
N VAL A 317 -0.69 -1.40 29.64
CA VAL A 317 0.77 -1.20 29.49
C VAL A 317 1.46 -2.55 29.56
N LYS A 318 2.20 -2.86 28.52
CA LYS A 318 3.05 -4.02 28.43
C LYS A 318 4.41 -3.60 27.87
N LYS A 319 5.49 -4.09 28.48
CA LYS A 319 6.83 -3.91 27.94
C LYS A 319 6.97 -4.76 26.68
N TYR A 320 7.41 -4.12 25.61
CA TYR A 320 7.67 -4.78 24.34
C TYR A 320 9.16 -4.70 24.02
N ASP A 321 9.78 -5.86 23.73
CA ASP A 321 11.22 -5.96 23.48
C ASP A 321 11.66 -5.29 22.17
N TRP A 322 10.72 -5.00 21.28
CA TRP A 322 11.03 -4.39 19.99
C TRP A 322 10.92 -2.88 19.97
N VAL A 323 10.28 -2.27 20.97
CA VAL A 323 10.05 -0.81 20.98
C VAL A 323 11.37 -0.08 21.06
N GLN A 324 11.62 0.84 20.12
CA GLN A 324 12.82 1.67 20.05
C GLN A 324 14.13 0.88 19.95
N ASN A 325 14.14 -0.28 19.27
CA ASN A 325 15.39 -1.00 19.04
C ASN A 325 16.24 -0.30 17.96
N ASP A 326 17.55 -0.57 17.99
CA ASP A 326 18.54 0.02 17.08
C ASP A 326 18.98 -0.95 15.97
N LEU A 327 18.30 -2.08 15.81
CA LEU A 327 18.64 -3.10 14.82
C LEU A 327 18.60 -2.54 13.40
N GLY A 328 19.72 -2.67 12.71
CA GLY A 328 19.87 -2.23 11.32
C GLY A 328 19.90 -0.71 11.10
N LYS A 329 19.99 0.10 12.15
CA LYS A 329 20.08 1.58 12.03
C LYS A 329 21.50 2.09 11.73
N GLU A 330 22.48 1.22 11.76
CA GLU A 330 23.88 1.59 11.49
C GLU A 330 24.04 2.22 10.11
N ASP A 331 24.91 3.19 10.02
CA ASP A 331 25.36 3.78 8.75
C ASP A 331 26.40 2.83 8.11
N ARG A 332 25.92 1.98 7.21
CA ARG A 332 26.72 0.92 6.56
C ARG A 332 26.64 1.03 5.06
N LEU A 333 27.79 0.99 4.40
CA LEU A 333 27.85 0.80 2.96
C LEU A 333 27.46 -0.65 2.64
N LEU A 334 26.37 -0.79 1.90
CA LEU A 334 25.78 -2.10 1.58
C LEU A 334 26.37 -2.70 0.29
N PRO A 335 26.38 -4.03 0.13
CA PRO A 335 26.84 -4.68 -1.11
C PRO A 335 26.09 -4.18 -2.35
N GLY A 336 26.85 -3.95 -3.43
CA GLY A 336 26.32 -3.41 -4.68
C GLY A 336 26.39 -1.90 -4.80
N PHE A 337 26.76 -1.19 -3.71
CA PHE A 337 26.95 0.26 -3.72
C PHE A 337 28.41 0.64 -3.53
N THR A 338 28.75 1.87 -3.94
CA THR A 338 30.06 2.49 -3.72
C THR A 338 29.92 3.68 -2.78
N PRO A 339 31.00 4.08 -2.06
CA PRO A 339 30.96 5.30 -1.25
C PRO A 339 30.47 6.50 -2.07
N VAL A 340 29.61 7.32 -1.47
CA VAL A 340 29.20 8.58 -2.09
C VAL A 340 30.37 9.56 -2.13
N GLU A 341 30.39 10.43 -3.13
CA GLU A 341 31.35 11.51 -3.28
C GLU A 341 30.61 12.85 -3.34
N ALA A 342 31.22 13.89 -2.76
CA ALA A 342 30.76 15.27 -2.86
C ALA A 342 31.95 16.18 -3.15
N ASN A 343 31.91 16.89 -4.28
CA ASN A 343 32.95 17.81 -4.70
C ASN A 343 32.33 19.04 -5.38
N GLY A 344 32.25 20.16 -4.63
CA GLY A 344 31.57 21.37 -5.11
C GLY A 344 30.10 21.11 -5.42
N SER A 345 29.69 21.31 -6.66
CA SER A 345 28.32 21.05 -7.12
C SER A 345 28.07 19.60 -7.57
N VAL A 346 29.09 18.75 -7.54
CA VAL A 346 29.03 17.38 -8.09
C VAL A 346 28.89 16.36 -6.97
N LEU A 347 27.82 15.60 -7.02
CA LEU A 347 27.53 14.47 -6.12
C LEU A 347 27.54 13.17 -6.90
N LYS A 348 28.20 12.12 -6.37
CA LYS A 348 28.26 10.81 -7.05
C LYS A 348 27.88 9.66 -6.14
N CYS A 349 27.32 8.65 -6.72
CA CYS A 349 27.08 7.33 -6.14
C CYS A 349 27.32 6.26 -7.22
N VAL A 350 27.08 4.99 -6.91
CA VAL A 350 27.29 3.89 -7.88
C VAL A 350 26.57 4.17 -9.20
N GLY A 351 27.30 4.22 -10.31
CA GLY A 351 26.77 4.40 -11.67
C GLY A 351 26.14 5.75 -11.99
N ARG A 352 26.07 6.70 -11.01
CA ARG A 352 25.35 7.97 -11.21
C ARG A 352 26.13 9.18 -10.71
N THR A 353 25.96 10.27 -11.46
CA THR A 353 26.49 11.60 -11.10
C THR A 353 25.39 12.64 -11.21
N TYR A 354 25.22 13.44 -10.18
CA TYR A 354 24.30 14.57 -10.11
C TYR A 354 25.14 15.86 -10.03
N GLU A 355 24.99 16.74 -11.00
CA GLU A 355 25.58 18.07 -10.98
C GLU A 355 24.48 19.08 -10.61
N ILE A 356 24.62 19.70 -9.45
CA ILE A 356 23.62 20.62 -8.90
C ILE A 356 23.93 22.04 -9.37
N GLY A 357 22.92 22.70 -9.93
CA GLY A 357 23.03 24.10 -10.36
C GLY A 357 22.84 25.09 -9.21
N ALA A 358 23.15 26.35 -9.47
CA ALA A 358 22.91 27.45 -8.51
C ALA A 358 21.41 27.63 -8.15
N ASN A 359 20.50 27.02 -8.91
CA ASN A 359 19.08 26.92 -8.60
C ASN A 359 18.73 25.81 -7.59
N GLY A 360 19.72 25.08 -7.07
CA GLY A 360 19.53 24.00 -6.12
C GLY A 360 19.05 22.68 -6.71
N PHE A 361 18.84 22.60 -8.02
CA PHE A 361 18.37 21.39 -8.70
C PHE A 361 19.41 20.83 -9.65
N PRO A 362 19.33 19.53 -10.05
CA PRO A 362 20.27 18.95 -11.00
C PRO A 362 20.21 19.66 -12.37
N VAL A 363 21.35 20.18 -12.81
CA VAL A 363 21.52 20.70 -14.18
C VAL A 363 21.98 19.60 -15.13
N ARG A 364 22.56 18.54 -14.56
CA ARG A 364 23.03 17.36 -15.29
C ARG A 364 22.90 16.12 -14.43
N ILE A 365 22.42 15.02 -15.02
CA ILE A 365 22.38 13.71 -14.39
C ILE A 365 23.00 12.71 -15.36
N LEU A 366 24.09 12.07 -14.94
CA LEU A 366 24.66 10.94 -15.68
C LEU A 366 24.19 9.62 -15.04
N ALA A 367 23.71 8.71 -15.87
CA ALA A 367 23.40 7.33 -15.49
C ALA A 367 24.24 6.39 -16.36
N ASP A 368 25.17 5.64 -15.77
CA ASP A 368 26.19 4.84 -16.44
C ASP A 368 26.91 5.62 -17.55
N GLY A 369 27.30 6.85 -17.24
CA GLY A 369 28.03 7.72 -18.16
C GLY A 369 27.19 8.52 -19.16
N GLU A 370 25.90 8.19 -19.30
CA GLU A 370 24.99 8.83 -20.26
C GLU A 370 24.19 9.96 -19.62
N GLN A 371 24.16 11.13 -20.28
CA GLN A 371 23.33 12.27 -19.84
C GLN A 371 21.87 12.04 -20.17
N ILE A 372 21.04 11.89 -19.14
CA ILE A 372 19.60 11.59 -19.29
C ILE A 372 18.71 12.83 -19.39
N LEU A 373 19.09 13.97 -18.78
CA LEU A 373 18.31 15.20 -18.88
C LEU A 373 18.49 15.89 -20.24
N ALA A 374 17.41 16.41 -20.80
CA ALA A 374 17.40 17.22 -22.01
C ALA A 374 17.77 18.68 -21.73
N ALA A 375 17.43 19.16 -20.53
CA ALA A 375 17.74 20.49 -20.02
C ALA A 375 17.86 20.43 -18.47
N PRO A 376 18.38 21.47 -17.79
CA PRO A 376 18.39 21.55 -16.35
C PRO A 376 17.00 21.37 -15.73
N VAL A 377 16.91 20.70 -14.59
CA VAL A 377 15.71 20.71 -13.75
C VAL A 377 15.51 22.14 -13.25
N ALA A 378 14.33 22.69 -13.42
CA ALA A 378 14.06 24.10 -13.13
C ALA A 378 12.69 24.31 -12.49
N LEU A 379 12.63 25.29 -11.59
CA LEU A 379 11.39 25.79 -11.01
C LEU A 379 10.87 26.94 -11.89
N HIS A 380 9.63 26.82 -12.32
CA HIS A 380 8.94 27.78 -13.19
C HIS A 380 7.76 28.41 -12.46
N ALA A 381 7.39 29.60 -12.92
CA ALA A 381 6.18 30.30 -12.49
C ALA A 381 5.42 30.87 -13.67
N GLU A 382 4.10 31.03 -13.52
CA GLU A 382 3.22 31.63 -14.50
C GLU A 382 2.27 32.62 -13.82
N CYS A 383 2.08 33.78 -14.41
CA CYS A 383 1.05 34.74 -14.05
C CYS A 383 0.43 35.35 -15.32
N ASP A 384 -0.90 35.30 -15.41
CA ASP A 384 -1.65 35.89 -16.50
C ASP A 384 -1.16 35.44 -17.91
N GLY A 385 -0.81 34.16 -18.04
CA GLY A 385 -0.33 33.56 -19.27
C GLY A 385 1.12 33.88 -19.65
N ARG A 386 1.85 34.56 -18.78
CA ARG A 386 3.29 34.80 -18.94
C ARG A 386 4.08 33.82 -18.04
N GLU A 387 4.88 33.00 -18.67
CA GLU A 387 5.76 32.02 -17.97
C GLU A 387 7.18 32.59 -17.84
N TRP A 388 7.87 32.21 -16.73
CA TRP A 388 9.29 32.46 -16.52
C TRP A 388 9.89 31.39 -15.61
N ALA A 389 11.18 31.07 -15.82
CA ALA A 389 11.93 30.30 -14.83
C ALA A 389 12.24 31.19 -13.62
N LEU A 390 12.08 30.66 -12.42
CA LEU A 390 12.53 31.36 -11.21
C LEU A 390 14.06 31.49 -11.26
N PRO A 391 14.59 32.72 -10.92
CA PRO A 391 16.00 32.95 -11.07
C PRO A 391 16.83 32.03 -10.18
N ALA A 392 17.93 31.53 -10.73
CA ALA A 392 18.96 30.89 -9.93
C ALA A 392 19.63 31.93 -9.01
N GLY A 393 20.05 31.50 -7.83
CA GLY A 393 20.83 32.36 -6.92
C GLY A 393 22.19 32.70 -7.52
N ASN A 394 22.80 33.77 -6.98
CA ASN A 394 24.17 34.16 -7.29
C ASN A 394 25.21 33.38 -6.46
N GLY A 395 24.74 32.49 -5.56
CA GLY A 395 25.54 31.70 -4.65
C GLY A 395 26.13 30.45 -5.25
N ASN A 396 27.22 29.97 -4.68
CA ASN A 396 27.76 28.64 -5.02
C ASN A 396 26.99 27.55 -4.27
N VAL A 397 26.74 26.43 -4.94
CA VAL A 397 26.30 25.20 -4.28
C VAL A 397 27.38 24.73 -3.32
N THR A 398 27.04 24.55 -2.06
CA THR A 398 27.93 23.96 -1.07
C THR A 398 27.56 22.50 -0.85
N SER A 399 28.53 21.63 -0.88
CA SER A 399 28.30 20.20 -0.60
C SER A 399 29.36 19.66 0.36
N ARG A 400 28.98 18.63 1.11
CA ARG A 400 29.86 17.89 1.99
C ARG A 400 29.50 16.42 2.05
N LYS A 401 30.48 15.56 2.06
CA LYS A 401 30.32 14.15 2.41
C LYS A 401 30.15 14.05 3.93
N LEU A 402 29.06 13.39 4.38
CA LEU A 402 28.82 13.12 5.80
C LEU A 402 29.38 11.76 6.22
N SER A 403 29.24 10.76 5.35
CA SER A 403 29.72 9.41 5.54
C SER A 403 29.94 8.73 4.19
N ASP A 404 30.29 7.45 4.19
CA ASP A 404 30.37 6.68 2.93
C ASP A 404 29.01 6.46 2.25
N THR A 405 27.93 6.64 2.99
CA THR A 405 26.57 6.40 2.49
C THR A 405 25.79 7.69 2.20
N VAL A 406 26.29 8.85 2.66
CA VAL A 406 25.53 10.10 2.61
C VAL A 406 26.40 11.30 2.25
N ALA A 407 25.90 12.11 1.31
CA ALA A 407 26.38 13.46 1.05
C ALA A 407 25.23 14.47 1.17
N GLN A 408 25.53 15.71 1.57
CA GLN A 408 24.58 16.83 1.65
C GLN A 408 24.99 17.95 0.73
N TYR A 409 24.02 18.78 0.33
CA TYR A 409 24.25 20.05 -0.35
C TYR A 409 23.21 21.09 0.05
N GLU A 410 23.57 22.35 -0.14
CA GLU A 410 22.72 23.51 0.07
C GLU A 410 22.90 24.51 -1.07
N ALA A 411 21.81 25.16 -1.46
CA ALA A 411 21.78 26.20 -2.46
C ALA A 411 20.74 27.26 -2.09
N ASP A 412 21.10 28.52 -2.22
CA ASP A 412 20.21 29.66 -1.99
C ASP A 412 19.93 30.38 -3.30
N ALA A 413 18.64 30.58 -3.60
CA ALA A 413 18.15 31.30 -4.76
C ALA A 413 17.30 32.52 -4.33
N ASP A 414 16.92 33.37 -5.28
CA ASP A 414 16.05 34.50 -4.95
C ASP A 414 14.61 34.03 -4.72
N GLY A 415 14.17 34.14 -3.47
CA GLY A 415 12.82 33.74 -3.04
C GLY A 415 12.64 32.29 -2.63
N TYR A 416 13.68 31.46 -2.72
CA TYR A 416 13.65 30.07 -2.23
C TYR A 416 15.05 29.53 -1.92
N SER A 417 15.12 28.48 -1.13
CA SER A 417 16.35 27.71 -0.92
C SER A 417 16.09 26.21 -1.06
N VAL A 418 17.14 25.47 -1.36
CA VAL A 418 17.11 24.02 -1.50
C VAL A 418 18.21 23.42 -0.62
N SER A 419 17.84 22.53 0.28
CA SER A 419 18.76 21.66 0.99
C SER A 419 18.52 20.20 0.55
N GLY A 420 19.58 19.51 0.19
CA GLY A 420 19.47 18.16 -0.37
C GLY A 420 20.46 17.17 0.22
N ARG A 421 20.12 15.89 0.04
CA ARG A 421 20.88 14.75 0.53
C ARG A 421 20.90 13.67 -0.54
N LEU A 422 22.10 13.25 -0.95
CA LEU A 422 22.32 12.07 -1.80
C LEU A 422 22.68 10.89 -0.91
N GLU A 423 22.01 9.76 -1.13
CA GLU A 423 22.30 8.53 -0.40
C GLU A 423 22.94 7.46 -1.32
N GLN A 424 23.52 6.39 -0.71
CA GLN A 424 24.30 5.37 -1.44
C GLN A 424 23.55 4.73 -2.61
N ASP A 425 22.22 4.60 -2.51
CA ASP A 425 21.35 4.05 -3.57
C ASP A 425 20.96 5.08 -4.64
N GLY A 426 21.50 6.32 -4.53
CA GLY A 426 21.27 7.40 -5.48
C GLY A 426 19.95 8.13 -5.31
N LEU A 427 19.25 7.94 -4.19
CA LEU A 427 18.13 8.79 -3.83
C LEU A 427 18.65 10.20 -3.51
N LEU A 428 18.31 11.16 -4.35
CA LEU A 428 18.54 12.58 -4.14
C LEU A 428 17.27 13.19 -3.55
N ARG A 429 17.19 13.18 -2.21
CA ARG A 429 16.06 13.77 -1.46
C ARG A 429 16.39 15.20 -1.14
N PHE A 430 15.45 16.12 -1.35
CA PHE A 430 15.66 17.53 -1.05
C PHE A 430 14.41 18.21 -0.52
N THR A 431 14.66 19.28 0.21
CA THR A 431 13.65 20.16 0.80
C THR A 431 13.73 21.52 0.09
N LEU A 432 12.63 21.91 -0.51
CA LEU A 432 12.43 23.22 -1.12
C LEU A 432 11.73 24.13 -0.11
N HIS A 433 12.38 25.20 0.29
CA HIS A 433 11.81 26.25 1.12
C HIS A 433 11.45 27.46 0.26
N LEU A 434 10.16 27.63 0.02
CA LEU A 434 9.64 28.81 -0.67
C LEU A 434 9.41 29.92 0.36
N SER A 435 10.27 30.92 0.38
CA SER A 435 10.21 32.04 1.33
C SER A 435 9.43 33.24 0.81
N ARG A 436 9.44 33.42 -0.50
CA ARG A 436 8.73 34.50 -1.18
C ARG A 436 8.23 34.00 -2.54
N ILE A 437 6.93 33.86 -2.68
CA ILE A 437 6.35 33.52 -3.97
C ILE A 437 5.98 34.82 -4.68
N PRO A 438 6.46 35.05 -5.92
CA PRO A 438 5.92 36.08 -6.78
C PRO A 438 4.40 35.91 -6.94
N ALA A 439 3.71 36.94 -7.39
CA ALA A 439 2.29 36.86 -7.74
C ALA A 439 2.12 35.89 -8.93
N ALA A 440 2.21 34.59 -8.66
CA ALA A 440 2.07 33.53 -9.65
C ALA A 440 0.73 32.79 -9.48
N ASN A 441 0.13 32.43 -10.59
CA ASN A 441 -1.08 31.59 -10.62
C ASN A 441 -0.70 30.09 -10.60
N ARG A 442 0.49 29.78 -11.09
CA ARG A 442 1.06 28.43 -11.12
C ARG A 442 2.55 28.47 -10.80
N ILE A 443 3.01 27.49 -10.03
CA ILE A 443 4.46 27.21 -9.80
C ILE A 443 4.66 25.73 -9.98
N TRP A 444 5.63 25.34 -10.81
CA TRP A 444 5.93 23.92 -11.06
C TRP A 444 7.41 23.68 -11.18
N LEU A 445 7.80 22.45 -10.83
CA LEU A 445 9.14 21.90 -11.08
C LEU A 445 9.08 21.06 -12.37
N GLU A 446 9.92 21.37 -13.34
CA GLU A 446 10.04 20.61 -14.59
C GLU A 446 11.31 19.74 -14.56
N ILE A 447 11.15 18.45 -14.90
CA ILE A 447 12.23 17.45 -15.00
C ILE A 447 12.26 16.93 -16.45
N PRO A 448 13.04 17.56 -17.34
CA PRO A 448 13.05 17.22 -18.76
C PRO A 448 13.99 16.06 -19.08
N VAL A 449 13.46 15.00 -19.67
CA VAL A 449 14.17 13.78 -20.05
C VAL A 449 14.34 13.74 -21.56
N LYS A 450 15.53 13.38 -22.04
CA LYS A 450 15.78 13.23 -23.48
C LYS A 450 14.89 12.14 -24.08
N LYS A 451 14.41 12.34 -25.31
CA LYS A 451 13.50 11.44 -26.00
C LYS A 451 13.98 9.99 -26.08
N GLU A 452 15.29 9.77 -26.28
CA GLU A 452 15.90 8.45 -26.33
C GLU A 452 15.86 7.71 -24.99
N PHE A 453 15.74 8.41 -23.88
CA PHE A 453 15.61 7.87 -22.53
C PHE A 453 14.20 7.94 -21.98
N ALA A 454 13.20 8.26 -22.80
CA ALA A 454 11.82 8.48 -22.33
C ALA A 454 10.74 7.69 -23.10
N PRO A 455 10.99 6.45 -23.57
CA PRO A 455 9.95 5.68 -24.25
C PRO A 455 8.88 5.12 -23.28
N LEU A 456 9.24 4.86 -22.02
CA LEU A 456 8.40 4.19 -21.04
C LEU A 456 8.09 5.10 -19.85
N PHE A 457 6.98 4.83 -19.20
CA PHE A 457 6.64 5.47 -17.92
C PHE A 457 5.98 4.48 -16.96
N HIS A 458 5.99 4.85 -15.68
CA HIS A 458 5.22 4.21 -14.62
C HIS A 458 4.85 5.25 -13.57
N ALA A 459 3.59 5.27 -13.16
CA ALA A 459 3.11 6.18 -12.13
C ALA A 459 2.28 5.42 -11.10
N CYS A 460 2.45 5.73 -9.82
CA CYS A 460 1.78 5.05 -8.72
C CYS A 460 0.97 6.03 -7.87
N GLY A 461 -0.28 5.64 -7.61
CA GLY A 461 -1.11 6.14 -6.53
C GLY A 461 -1.26 5.09 -5.43
N GLU A 462 -2.30 5.20 -4.63
CA GLU A 462 -2.60 4.23 -3.56
C GLU A 462 -3.12 2.88 -4.06
N GLY A 463 -3.39 2.75 -5.33
CA GLY A 463 -3.94 1.51 -5.90
C GLY A 463 -2.87 0.44 -6.05
N VAL A 464 -3.20 -0.79 -5.65
CA VAL A 464 -2.29 -1.94 -5.80
C VAL A 464 -2.14 -2.36 -7.26
N ARG A 465 -3.19 -2.18 -8.08
CA ARG A 465 -3.32 -2.86 -9.37
C ARG A 465 -3.73 -1.95 -10.52
N SER A 466 -3.96 -0.69 -10.24
CA SER A 466 -4.45 0.30 -11.22
C SER A 466 -3.39 1.31 -11.62
N ASN A 467 -2.13 1.07 -11.26
CA ASN A 467 -1.03 1.96 -11.58
C ASN A 467 -0.68 1.85 -13.06
N PRO A 468 -0.73 2.95 -13.82
CA PRO A 468 -0.42 2.92 -15.25
C PRO A 468 1.07 2.70 -15.48
N ALA A 469 1.36 1.90 -16.49
CA ALA A 469 2.72 1.62 -16.95
C ALA A 469 2.71 1.20 -18.42
N GLY A 470 3.81 1.44 -19.11
CA GLY A 470 4.00 1.08 -20.51
C GLY A 470 4.65 2.21 -21.30
N PHE A 471 4.34 2.30 -22.59
CA PHE A 471 4.84 3.41 -23.40
C PHE A 471 4.24 4.75 -22.94
N VAL A 472 5.09 5.79 -22.93
CA VAL A 472 4.58 7.16 -22.76
C VAL A 472 3.58 7.44 -23.89
N PRO A 473 2.32 7.85 -23.57
CA PRO A 473 1.30 8.01 -24.58
C PRO A 473 1.74 8.95 -25.73
N GLU A 474 1.26 8.68 -26.92
CA GLU A 474 1.58 9.48 -28.10
C GLU A 474 0.94 10.88 -28.05
N GLY A 475 1.41 11.78 -28.92
CA GLY A 475 0.94 13.16 -29.00
C GLY A 475 1.94 14.16 -28.42
N THR A 476 1.59 15.43 -28.44
CA THR A 476 2.33 16.55 -27.87
C THR A 476 1.48 17.30 -26.83
N GLY A 477 2.14 17.99 -25.91
CA GLY A 477 1.47 18.60 -24.75
C GLY A 477 1.36 17.63 -23.59
N VAL A 478 0.34 17.77 -22.76
CA VAL A 478 0.09 16.89 -21.61
C VAL A 478 -0.43 15.55 -22.10
N VAL A 479 0.38 14.50 -21.98
CA VAL A 479 0.07 13.13 -22.43
C VAL A 479 -0.35 12.20 -21.28
N PHE A 480 -0.05 12.57 -20.03
CA PHE A 480 -0.52 11.88 -18.83
C PHE A 480 -0.87 12.88 -17.73
N LYS A 481 -1.86 12.54 -16.93
CA LYS A 481 -2.39 13.38 -15.83
C LYS A 481 -2.59 12.53 -14.58
N SER A 482 -2.18 13.05 -13.42
CA SER A 482 -2.33 12.34 -12.14
C SER A 482 -3.77 11.97 -11.80
N ARG A 483 -4.75 12.78 -12.23
CA ARG A 483 -6.18 12.45 -12.09
C ARG A 483 -6.65 11.19 -12.79
N SER A 484 -5.88 10.69 -13.76
CA SER A 484 -6.23 9.43 -14.44
C SER A 484 -6.02 8.20 -13.54
N ILE A 485 -5.28 8.35 -12.42
CA ILE A 485 -5.14 7.29 -11.43
C ILE A 485 -6.28 7.42 -10.42
N PRO A 486 -7.11 6.38 -10.24
CA PRO A 486 -8.12 6.38 -9.20
C PRO A 486 -7.45 6.57 -7.84
N GLN A 487 -7.83 7.62 -7.13
CA GLN A 487 -7.28 7.93 -5.82
C GLN A 487 -8.39 8.02 -4.81
N THR A 488 -8.08 7.56 -3.65
CA THR A 488 -8.92 7.66 -2.47
C THR A 488 -8.44 8.74 -1.52
N HIS A 489 -7.15 9.09 -1.62
CA HIS A 489 -6.61 10.27 -0.96
C HIS A 489 -7.07 11.54 -1.67
N ALA A 490 -7.35 12.58 -0.90
CA ALA A 490 -7.80 13.86 -1.43
C ALA A 490 -6.87 14.38 -2.52
N SER A 491 -7.47 15.00 -3.53
CA SER A 491 -6.78 15.65 -4.61
C SER A 491 -6.13 14.72 -5.66
N ASN A 492 -5.38 15.33 -6.54
CA ASN A 492 -4.75 14.70 -7.69
C ASN A 492 -3.27 14.40 -7.43
N PHE A 493 -2.84 14.39 -6.17
CA PHE A 493 -1.46 14.10 -5.82
C PHE A 493 -1.17 12.61 -5.98
N ILE A 494 -0.08 12.31 -6.68
CA ILE A 494 0.51 10.97 -6.75
C ILE A 494 1.94 11.02 -6.22
N PRO A 495 2.34 10.06 -5.36
CA PRO A 495 3.63 10.11 -4.70
C PRO A 495 4.80 9.62 -5.55
N TYR A 496 4.56 9.06 -6.74
CA TYR A 496 5.60 8.49 -7.58
C TYR A 496 5.27 8.58 -9.07
N CYS A 497 6.27 8.96 -9.84
CA CYS A 497 6.25 8.87 -11.31
C CYS A 497 7.68 8.65 -11.82
N TRP A 498 7.85 7.68 -12.73
CA TRP A 498 9.10 7.37 -13.40
C TRP A 498 8.92 7.47 -14.91
N VAL A 499 9.95 7.99 -15.58
CA VAL A 499 10.09 8.01 -17.06
C VAL A 499 11.46 7.48 -17.42
N GLY A 500 11.53 6.54 -18.36
CA GLY A 500 12.82 5.93 -18.69
C GLY A 500 12.77 4.90 -19.81
N THR A 501 13.90 4.20 -19.96
CA THR A 501 14.07 2.96 -20.70
C THR A 501 14.08 1.77 -19.74
N ASP A 502 14.30 0.57 -20.28
CA ASP A 502 14.46 -0.64 -19.46
C ASP A 502 15.61 -0.53 -18.44
N THR A 503 16.60 0.32 -18.70
CA THR A 503 17.79 0.47 -17.87
C THR A 503 17.94 1.86 -17.27
N ARG A 504 17.74 2.93 -18.06
CA ARG A 504 18.02 4.31 -17.65
C ARG A 504 16.74 5.14 -17.60
N GLY A 505 16.63 5.97 -16.59
CA GLY A 505 15.50 6.86 -16.44
C GLY A 505 15.61 7.69 -15.17
N ILE A 506 14.55 8.39 -14.85
CA ILE A 506 14.45 9.19 -13.64
C ILE A 506 13.08 9.02 -12.99
N ALA A 507 13.08 8.80 -11.69
CA ALA A 507 11.89 8.80 -10.86
C ALA A 507 11.79 10.10 -10.06
N TYR A 508 10.58 10.60 -9.96
CA TYR A 508 10.12 11.51 -8.92
C TYR A 508 9.48 10.72 -7.79
N ALA A 509 9.72 11.13 -6.55
CA ALA A 509 9.02 10.59 -5.38
C ALA A 509 8.75 11.68 -4.34
N ALA A 510 7.62 11.58 -3.64
CA ALA A 510 7.30 12.40 -2.47
C ALA A 510 6.43 11.60 -1.51
N ASP A 511 6.59 11.85 -0.21
CA ASP A 511 5.90 11.05 0.82
C ASP A 511 4.60 11.69 1.33
N THR A 512 4.41 12.97 1.06
CA THR A 512 3.24 13.75 1.49
C THR A 512 3.02 14.91 0.54
N ASP A 513 1.79 15.39 0.46
CA ASP A 513 1.40 16.60 -0.27
C ASP A 513 1.52 17.88 0.59
N LEU A 514 2.11 17.79 1.78
CA LEU A 514 2.33 18.96 2.63
C LEU A 514 3.14 20.05 1.89
N GLY A 515 2.63 21.27 1.91
CA GLY A 515 3.23 22.43 1.24
C GLY A 515 2.83 22.56 -0.23
N TRP A 516 2.20 21.54 -0.85
CA TRP A 516 1.62 21.67 -2.18
C TRP A 516 0.30 22.44 -2.09
N LEU A 517 0.14 23.43 -2.95
CA LEU A 517 -1.05 24.28 -3.03
C LEU A 517 -1.77 23.99 -4.35
N HIS A 518 -2.50 22.88 -4.40
CA HIS A 518 -3.26 22.45 -5.57
C HIS A 518 -4.72 22.19 -5.20
N SER A 519 -5.59 22.33 -6.19
CA SER A 519 -7.02 22.03 -6.06
C SER A 519 -7.37 20.68 -6.68
N GLU A 520 -8.53 20.15 -6.32
CA GLU A 520 -9.10 18.95 -6.97
C GLU A 520 -9.36 19.14 -8.48
N LYS A 521 -9.33 20.37 -8.98
CA LYS A 521 -9.60 20.71 -10.38
C LYS A 521 -8.36 20.62 -11.27
N HIS A 522 -7.17 20.65 -10.74
CA HIS A 522 -5.92 20.68 -11.49
C HIS A 522 -5.05 19.47 -11.15
N ASP A 523 -4.24 19.03 -12.11
CA ASP A 523 -3.35 17.89 -11.93
C ASP A 523 -2.11 18.28 -11.13
N ALA A 524 -1.78 17.50 -10.12
CA ALA A 524 -0.57 17.72 -9.32
C ALA A 524 0.69 17.24 -10.07
N VAL A 525 0.58 16.15 -10.83
CA VAL A 525 1.68 15.58 -11.61
C VAL A 525 1.21 15.33 -13.04
N GLU A 526 2.03 15.76 -13.99
CA GLU A 526 1.78 15.60 -15.42
C GLU A 526 3.02 15.03 -16.11
N ILE A 527 2.81 14.28 -17.21
CA ILE A 527 3.86 14.00 -18.20
C ILE A 527 3.55 14.83 -19.42
N VAL A 528 4.52 15.63 -19.86
CA VAL A 528 4.40 16.54 -20.99
C VAL A 528 5.40 16.15 -22.06
N ARG A 529 4.92 15.91 -23.29
CA ARG A 529 5.78 15.69 -24.46
C ARG A 529 5.92 16.98 -25.26
N LYS A 530 7.14 17.45 -25.42
CA LYS A 530 7.44 18.64 -26.25
C LYS A 530 7.50 18.29 -27.75
N PRO A 531 7.38 19.28 -28.65
CA PRO A 531 7.43 19.04 -30.11
C PRO A 531 8.74 18.41 -30.59
N ASP A 532 9.85 18.63 -29.90
CA ASP A 532 11.17 18.03 -30.20
C ASP A 532 11.29 16.57 -29.71
N GLY A 533 10.26 16.04 -29.02
CA GLY A 533 10.21 14.72 -28.47
C GLY A 533 10.71 14.61 -27.01
N THR A 534 11.25 15.68 -26.43
CA THR A 534 11.57 15.72 -24.98
C THR A 534 10.33 15.39 -24.17
N VAL A 535 10.48 14.58 -23.13
CA VAL A 535 9.41 14.23 -22.20
C VAL A 535 9.75 14.77 -20.82
N SER A 536 8.87 15.60 -20.27
CA SER A 536 9.06 16.19 -18.94
C SER A 536 8.09 15.60 -17.92
N ILE A 537 8.59 15.26 -16.71
CA ILE A 537 7.75 15.13 -15.54
C ILE A 537 7.55 16.53 -14.98
N VAL A 538 6.30 16.96 -14.86
CA VAL A 538 5.91 18.29 -14.38
C VAL A 538 5.20 18.12 -13.04
N LEU A 539 5.74 18.75 -12.00
CA LEU A 539 5.22 18.75 -10.64
C LEU A 539 4.61 20.12 -10.34
N ASN A 540 3.28 20.21 -10.37
CA ASN A 540 2.55 21.44 -10.12
C ASN A 540 2.45 21.71 -8.62
N LEU A 541 3.43 22.41 -8.05
CA LEU A 541 3.54 22.68 -6.61
C LEU A 541 2.47 23.68 -6.15
N LEU A 542 2.15 24.65 -6.98
CA LEU A 542 1.05 25.59 -6.81
C LEU A 542 0.24 25.61 -8.10
N ASN A 543 -1.04 25.30 -8.05
CA ASN A 543 -1.94 25.34 -9.19
C ASN A 543 -3.36 25.70 -8.77
N GLU A 544 -3.49 26.68 -7.88
CA GLU A 544 -4.73 27.26 -7.38
C GLU A 544 -4.58 28.77 -7.37
N PRO A 545 -5.11 29.49 -8.38
CA PRO A 545 -4.94 30.94 -8.51
C PRO A 545 -5.42 31.77 -7.31
N ASN A 546 -6.39 31.23 -6.58
CA ASN A 546 -6.98 31.89 -5.41
C ASN A 546 -6.59 31.22 -4.09
N ALA A 547 -5.57 30.32 -4.10
CA ALA A 547 -5.07 29.76 -2.87
C ALA A 547 -4.72 30.88 -1.89
N GLU A 548 -5.09 30.71 -0.63
CA GLU A 548 -4.70 31.62 0.44
C GLU A 548 -3.16 31.68 0.47
N ARG A 549 -2.60 32.68 -0.20
CA ARG A 549 -1.15 32.91 -0.28
C ARG A 549 -0.52 33.21 1.07
N ASP A 550 -1.36 33.38 2.11
CA ASP A 550 -0.92 33.50 3.51
C ASP A 550 -0.34 32.20 4.09
N ALA A 551 -0.42 31.07 3.35
CA ALA A 551 0.23 29.82 3.71
C ALA A 551 1.73 29.78 3.38
N ILE A 552 2.32 30.87 2.87
CA ILE A 552 3.74 31.01 2.55
C ILE A 552 4.42 31.90 3.59
N PRO A 553 5.57 31.49 4.11
CA PRO A 553 6.50 30.49 3.58
C PRO A 553 6.02 29.04 3.72
N CYS A 554 6.33 28.19 2.72
CA CYS A 554 6.03 26.77 2.76
C CYS A 554 7.28 25.93 2.48
N THR A 555 7.24 24.71 2.97
CA THR A 555 8.31 23.72 2.79
C THR A 555 7.76 22.51 2.08
N ILE A 556 8.41 22.10 1.00
CA ILE A 556 8.03 20.93 0.18
C ILE A 556 9.21 19.98 0.17
N GLU A 557 8.94 18.73 0.48
CA GLU A 557 9.93 17.66 0.43
C GLU A 557 9.65 16.74 -0.74
N LEU A 558 10.65 16.47 -1.57
CA LEU A 558 10.58 15.53 -2.68
C LEU A 558 11.95 14.90 -2.96
N ALA A 559 11.96 13.92 -3.86
CA ALA A 559 13.19 13.28 -4.28
C ALA A 559 13.20 12.99 -5.79
N LEU A 560 14.41 12.92 -6.31
CA LEU A 560 14.73 12.38 -7.63
C LEU A 560 15.62 11.15 -7.47
N MET A 561 15.40 10.14 -8.30
CA MET A 561 16.21 8.94 -8.32
C MET A 561 16.45 8.49 -9.76
N ALA A 562 17.68 8.62 -10.21
CA ALA A 562 18.04 8.11 -11.53
C ALA A 562 18.28 6.58 -11.47
N SER A 563 17.88 5.87 -12.53
CA SER A 563 18.14 4.44 -12.71
C SER A 563 19.29 4.18 -13.72
N PRO A 564 20.01 3.04 -13.61
CA PRO A 564 19.79 1.94 -12.65
C PRO A 564 20.23 2.29 -11.23
N VAL A 565 19.57 1.70 -10.24
CA VAL A 565 19.85 1.97 -8.81
C VAL A 565 21.17 1.37 -8.35
N LYS A 566 21.47 0.16 -8.83
CA LYS A 566 22.72 -0.56 -8.61
C LYS A 566 22.93 -1.61 -9.72
N PRO A 567 24.14 -2.16 -9.87
CA PRO A 567 24.37 -3.28 -10.79
C PRO A 567 23.54 -4.51 -10.42
N MET A 568 23.19 -5.29 -11.44
CA MET A 568 22.54 -6.59 -11.22
C MET A 568 23.44 -7.50 -10.37
N PRO A 569 22.87 -8.30 -9.44
CA PRO A 569 23.64 -9.22 -8.62
C PRO A 569 24.42 -10.24 -9.48
N LYS A 570 25.67 -10.53 -9.11
CA LYS A 570 26.48 -11.48 -9.86
C LYS A 570 25.83 -12.87 -9.89
N GLY A 571 25.76 -13.49 -11.05
CA GLY A 571 25.19 -14.83 -11.23
C GLY A 571 23.67 -14.94 -11.15
N TRP A 572 22.95 -13.83 -11.11
CA TRP A 572 21.50 -13.79 -10.94
C TRP A 572 20.72 -14.58 -12.00
N ARG A 573 21.25 -14.70 -13.23
CA ARG A 573 20.62 -15.49 -14.30
C ARG A 573 20.50 -16.97 -13.97
N GLY A 574 21.34 -17.47 -13.07
CA GLY A 574 21.28 -18.83 -12.56
C GLY A 574 20.32 -19.02 -11.38
N TRP A 575 19.71 -17.95 -10.87
CA TRP A 575 18.84 -18.02 -9.71
C TRP A 575 17.41 -18.38 -10.07
N ALA A 576 16.70 -18.92 -9.08
CA ALA A 576 15.26 -19.10 -9.11
C ALA A 576 14.67 -18.56 -7.81
N ASP A 577 13.44 -18.08 -7.88
CA ASP A 577 12.66 -17.68 -6.72
C ASP A 577 11.57 -18.72 -6.46
N TYR A 578 11.30 -18.95 -5.18
CA TYR A 578 10.19 -19.66 -4.58
C TYR A 578 10.16 -21.20 -4.73
N PHE A 579 10.50 -21.82 -5.84
CA PHE A 579 10.45 -23.27 -6.00
C PHE A 579 11.74 -23.89 -6.47
N ALA A 580 12.15 -24.76 -5.61
CA ALA A 580 13.04 -25.79 -6.01
C ALA A 580 12.25 -26.96 -6.55
N TYR A 581 12.07 -26.97 -7.78
CA TYR A 581 11.66 -28.19 -8.43
C TYR A 581 12.76 -29.23 -8.30
N ARG A 582 12.38 -30.43 -7.93
CA ARG A 582 13.24 -31.58 -8.03
C ARG A 582 13.69 -31.71 -9.49
N GLY A 583 15.00 -31.66 -9.72
CA GLY A 583 15.58 -31.65 -11.06
C GLY A 583 15.89 -30.27 -11.67
N SER A 584 15.63 -29.18 -10.94
CA SER A 584 16.10 -27.86 -11.34
C SER A 584 17.62 -27.75 -11.27
N ARG A 585 18.24 -27.14 -12.28
CA ARG A 585 19.69 -26.88 -12.37
C ARG A 585 20.08 -25.47 -11.94
N ASN A 586 19.18 -24.74 -11.34
CA ASN A 586 19.47 -23.41 -10.84
C ASN A 586 20.62 -23.45 -9.82
N THR A 587 21.52 -22.49 -9.91
CA THR A 587 22.69 -22.37 -9.04
C THR A 587 22.32 -21.93 -7.64
N ARG A 588 21.22 -21.20 -7.50
CA ARG A 588 20.67 -20.74 -6.24
C ARG A 588 19.15 -20.63 -6.32
N CYS A 589 18.49 -20.96 -5.25
CA CYS A 589 17.03 -20.89 -5.18
C CYS A 589 16.59 -20.30 -3.86
N LEU A 590 15.93 -19.16 -3.94
CA LEU A 590 15.26 -18.58 -2.80
C LEU A 590 13.99 -19.38 -2.51
N ILE A 591 13.84 -19.81 -1.30
CA ILE A 591 12.61 -20.46 -0.85
C ILE A 591 11.97 -19.61 0.23
N SER A 592 10.87 -18.97 -0.16
CA SER A 592 9.85 -18.54 0.78
C SER A 592 8.75 -19.59 0.78
N PRO A 593 8.88 -20.70 1.49
CA PRO A 593 7.78 -21.64 1.52
C PRO A 593 6.58 -20.92 2.17
N PRO A 594 5.37 -21.07 1.63
CA PRO A 594 4.16 -20.59 2.29
C PRO A 594 4.02 -21.10 3.71
N TYR A 595 4.80 -22.09 4.02
CA TYR A 595 4.88 -22.78 5.29
C TYR A 595 5.72 -22.06 6.36
N TRP A 596 6.75 -21.30 5.98
CA TRP A 596 7.50 -20.47 6.91
C TRP A 596 6.80 -19.16 7.25
N GLY A 597 6.02 -18.63 6.32
CA GLY A 597 5.16 -17.48 6.54
C GLY A 597 4.16 -17.68 7.67
N ASN A 598 3.71 -18.89 7.84
CA ASN A 598 2.80 -19.23 8.92
C ASN A 598 3.45 -19.19 10.32
N PHE A 599 4.76 -19.20 10.41
CA PHE A 599 5.42 -18.95 11.68
C PHE A 599 5.32 -17.48 12.10
N CYS A 600 4.99 -16.57 11.18
CA CYS A 600 5.32 -15.20 11.43
C CYS A 600 4.26 -14.18 11.14
N ALA A 601 3.37 -14.34 10.15
CA ALA A 601 2.67 -13.17 9.73
C ALA A 601 1.29 -13.35 9.12
N TRP A 602 0.95 -14.49 8.59
CA TRP A 602 -0.35 -14.70 7.94
C TRP A 602 -1.54 -14.52 8.89
N ALA A 603 -1.31 -14.66 10.16
CA ALA A 603 -2.35 -14.50 11.17
C ALA A 603 -2.23 -13.19 11.96
N GLY A 604 -1.35 -12.29 11.55
CA GLY A 604 -1.13 -11.05 12.30
C GLY A 604 -0.69 -11.27 13.74
N ARG A 605 -0.13 -12.43 14.05
CA ARG A 605 0.19 -12.84 15.40
C ARG A 605 1.64 -13.16 15.55
N TYR A 606 2.17 -12.71 16.65
CA TYR A 606 3.49 -13.04 17.14
C TYR A 606 3.58 -14.51 17.43
N PRO A 607 4.67 -15.19 16.99
CA PRO A 607 5.04 -16.40 17.70
C PRO A 607 5.29 -16.03 19.16
N ALA A 608 4.71 -16.78 20.09
CA ALA A 608 5.05 -16.61 21.48
C ALA A 608 6.56 -16.81 21.63
N TRP A 609 7.20 -16.08 22.56
CA TRP A 609 8.65 -16.08 22.74
C TRP A 609 9.27 -17.49 22.79
N GLY A 610 8.57 -18.49 23.36
CA GLY A 610 9.01 -19.87 23.38
C GLY A 610 9.05 -20.59 22.02
N GLU A 611 8.38 -20.09 21.03
CA GLU A 611 8.27 -20.73 19.70
C GLU A 611 9.55 -20.58 18.88
N PHE A 612 10.25 -19.45 19.01
CA PHE A 612 11.58 -19.27 18.39
C PHE A 612 12.59 -20.30 18.89
N GLU A 613 12.52 -20.69 20.16
CA GLU A 613 13.41 -21.73 20.72
C GLU A 613 13.11 -23.10 20.10
N TYR A 614 11.85 -23.44 19.86
CA TYR A 614 11.49 -24.69 19.20
C TYR A 614 12.00 -24.74 17.76
N ILE A 615 11.84 -23.67 16.99
CA ILE A 615 12.33 -23.58 15.61
C ILE A 615 13.85 -23.72 15.58
N ARG A 616 14.56 -23.03 16.46
CA ARG A 616 16.01 -23.09 16.56
C ARG A 616 16.49 -24.50 16.91
N LYS A 617 15.89 -25.16 17.90
CA LYS A 617 16.23 -26.54 18.29
C LYS A 617 15.96 -27.53 17.17
N LEU A 618 14.85 -27.39 16.46
CA LEU A 618 14.57 -28.21 15.28
C LEU A 618 15.67 -28.03 14.24
N ARG A 619 16.03 -26.79 13.92
CA ARG A 619 17.09 -26.49 12.95
C ARG A 619 18.44 -27.11 13.35
N GLU A 620 18.89 -26.89 14.59
CA GLU A 620 20.13 -27.47 15.11
C GLU A 620 20.17 -28.99 15.00
N THR A 621 19.04 -29.65 15.26
CA THR A 621 18.93 -31.10 15.18
C THR A 621 18.94 -31.62 13.76
N LEU A 622 18.31 -30.89 12.83
CA LEU A 622 18.35 -31.19 11.39
C LEU A 622 19.76 -31.01 10.82
N ASP A 623 20.44 -29.93 11.17
CA ASP A 623 21.80 -29.62 10.69
C ASP A 623 22.85 -30.63 11.21
N THR A 624 22.63 -31.22 12.38
CA THR A 624 23.51 -32.27 12.93
C THR A 624 23.22 -33.68 12.43
N GLY A 625 22.19 -33.83 11.56
CA GLY A 625 21.77 -35.14 11.05
C GLY A 625 21.14 -36.08 12.10
N LYS A 626 20.85 -35.56 13.29
CA LYS A 626 20.23 -36.31 14.40
C LYS A 626 18.71 -36.40 14.30
N ALA A 627 18.09 -35.64 13.39
CA ALA A 627 16.67 -35.72 13.17
C ALA A 627 16.32 -36.85 12.20
N ASP A 628 15.42 -37.69 12.63
CA ASP A 628 14.74 -38.69 11.82
C ASP A 628 13.23 -38.44 11.86
N ASP A 629 12.48 -39.28 11.15
CA ASP A 629 11.01 -39.17 11.09
C ASP A 629 10.35 -39.30 12.46
N ALA A 630 10.92 -40.12 13.34
CA ALA A 630 10.43 -40.28 14.71
C ALA A 630 10.67 -39.03 15.57
N TYR A 631 11.82 -38.41 15.41
CA TYR A 631 12.13 -37.13 16.07
C TYR A 631 11.16 -36.01 15.62
N VAL A 632 10.97 -35.87 14.32
CA VAL A 632 10.05 -34.84 13.77
C VAL A 632 8.62 -35.06 14.26
N LYS A 633 8.16 -36.29 14.29
CA LYS A 633 6.83 -36.66 14.82
C LYS A 633 6.67 -36.28 16.29
N LYS A 634 7.66 -36.61 17.11
CA LYS A 634 7.68 -36.24 18.53
C LYS A 634 7.73 -34.74 18.75
N TRP A 635 8.50 -34.04 17.90
CA TRP A 635 8.56 -32.58 17.92
C TRP A 635 7.19 -31.97 17.58
N ILE A 636 6.50 -32.45 16.54
CA ILE A 636 5.15 -32.01 16.16
C ILE A 636 4.16 -32.20 17.31
N GLU A 637 4.19 -33.39 17.96
CA GLU A 637 3.34 -33.69 19.10
C GLU A 637 3.55 -32.68 20.23
N ARG A 638 4.82 -32.43 20.57
CA ARG A 638 5.19 -31.48 21.62
C ARG A 638 4.78 -30.04 21.31
N VAL A 639 4.94 -29.59 20.05
CA VAL A 639 4.51 -28.25 19.62
C VAL A 639 3.00 -28.15 19.68
N CYS A 640 2.26 -29.19 19.26
CA CYS A 640 0.80 -29.19 19.32
C CYS A 640 0.26 -29.17 20.74
N GLU A 641 0.97 -29.75 21.69
CA GLU A 641 0.62 -29.73 23.12
C GLU A 641 0.89 -28.37 23.76
N GLY A 642 1.98 -27.69 23.33
CA GLY A 642 2.41 -26.41 23.90
C GLY A 642 1.75 -25.19 23.28
N THR A 643 1.05 -25.31 22.14
CA THR A 643 0.43 -24.17 21.46
C THR A 643 -1.00 -23.96 21.95
N SER A 644 -1.23 -22.86 22.65
CA SER A 644 -2.58 -22.39 22.93
C SER A 644 -3.17 -21.68 21.69
N PRO A 645 -4.48 -21.58 21.56
CA PRO A 645 -5.12 -20.75 20.54
C PRO A 645 -4.69 -19.28 20.59
N GLU A 646 -4.16 -18.84 21.70
CA GLU A 646 -3.72 -17.48 21.98
C GLU A 646 -2.29 -17.21 21.50
N THR A 647 -1.48 -18.24 21.29
CA THR A 647 -0.08 -18.12 20.84
C THR A 647 0.10 -17.96 19.35
N GLY A 648 -0.97 -18.06 18.56
CA GLY A 648 -1.01 -17.62 17.18
C GLY A 648 -0.34 -18.48 16.11
N TRP A 649 0.14 -19.67 16.45
CA TRP A 649 0.73 -20.59 15.48
C TRP A 649 -0.24 -20.98 14.36
N THR A 650 -1.52 -20.95 14.64
CA THR A 650 -2.59 -21.09 13.65
C THR A 650 -3.84 -20.38 14.15
N ASN A 651 -4.56 -19.72 13.27
CA ASN A 651 -5.93 -19.23 13.55
C ASN A 651 -6.93 -20.37 13.65
N GLN A 652 -6.49 -21.64 13.49
CA GLN A 652 -7.37 -22.78 13.59
C GLN A 652 -7.77 -23.00 15.05
N LYS A 653 -9.02 -22.72 15.37
CA LYS A 653 -9.60 -23.00 16.69
C LYS A 653 -9.82 -24.50 16.91
N ASP A 654 -10.00 -25.26 15.82
CA ASP A 654 -10.14 -26.70 15.85
C ASP A 654 -8.78 -27.37 16.11
N PRO A 655 -8.64 -28.16 17.19
CA PRO A 655 -7.40 -28.88 17.51
C PRO A 655 -6.92 -29.83 16.40
N ALA A 656 -7.83 -30.49 15.68
CA ALA A 656 -7.47 -31.41 14.60
C ALA A 656 -6.92 -30.67 13.39
N ALA A 657 -7.56 -29.58 12.99
CA ALA A 657 -7.07 -28.69 11.92
C ALA A 657 -5.73 -28.07 12.29
N ARG A 658 -5.54 -27.64 13.54
CA ARG A 658 -4.26 -27.14 14.06
C ARG A 658 -3.16 -28.19 13.96
N ARG A 659 -3.43 -29.43 14.39
CA ARG A 659 -2.47 -30.52 14.32
C ARG A 659 -2.06 -30.81 12.88
N THR A 660 -3.01 -30.87 11.95
CA THR A 660 -2.75 -31.07 10.52
C THR A 660 -1.87 -29.95 9.98
N TYR A 661 -2.17 -28.71 10.33
CA TYR A 661 -1.43 -27.55 9.93
C TYR A 661 0.03 -27.60 10.39
N VAL A 662 0.27 -27.76 11.70
CA VAL A 662 1.61 -27.88 12.28
C VAL A 662 2.40 -29.06 11.71
N THR A 663 1.72 -30.20 11.49
CA THR A 663 2.31 -31.39 10.87
C THR A 663 2.83 -31.08 9.47
N ASN A 664 2.00 -30.47 8.62
CA ASN A 664 2.38 -30.14 7.25
C ASN A 664 3.57 -29.18 7.20
N HIS A 665 3.62 -28.21 8.12
CA HIS A 665 4.73 -27.24 8.18
C HIS A 665 6.03 -27.84 8.66
N ALA A 666 5.97 -28.64 9.71
CA ALA A 666 7.14 -29.34 10.23
C ALA A 666 7.71 -30.32 9.19
N TRP A 667 6.84 -31.07 8.48
CA TRP A 667 7.29 -31.96 7.42
C TRP A 667 7.89 -31.21 6.23
N ALA A 668 7.31 -30.10 5.82
CA ALA A 668 7.88 -29.28 4.76
C ALA A 668 9.28 -28.74 5.14
N GLY A 669 9.43 -28.23 6.36
CA GLY A 669 10.72 -27.78 6.88
C GLY A 669 11.75 -28.92 6.96
N PHE A 670 11.33 -30.09 7.44
CA PHE A 670 12.17 -31.29 7.52
C PHE A 670 12.60 -31.77 6.13
N TYR A 671 11.67 -31.85 5.19
CA TYR A 671 11.94 -32.25 3.81
C TYR A 671 12.94 -31.30 3.13
N ILE A 672 12.75 -30.00 3.29
CA ILE A 672 13.64 -28.96 2.76
C ILE A 672 15.04 -29.11 3.33
N ALA A 673 15.17 -29.24 4.65
CA ALA A 673 16.46 -29.40 5.28
C ALA A 673 17.18 -30.71 4.88
N LYS A 674 16.43 -31.80 4.82
CA LYS A 674 17.00 -33.15 4.53
C LYS A 674 17.37 -33.33 3.05
N HIS A 675 16.58 -32.81 2.12
CA HIS A 675 16.71 -33.14 0.69
C HIS A 675 17.23 -32.00 -0.17
N LEU A 676 17.21 -30.77 0.33
CA LEU A 676 17.48 -29.56 -0.43
C LEU A 676 18.58 -28.69 0.18
N HIS A 677 19.22 -29.20 1.23
CA HIS A 677 20.35 -28.52 1.90
C HIS A 677 21.48 -28.24 0.90
N GLY A 678 21.97 -27.01 0.85
CA GLY A 678 23.04 -26.57 -0.02
C GLY A 678 22.60 -25.94 -1.35
N LEU A 679 21.36 -26.14 -1.79
CA LEU A 679 20.81 -25.52 -2.99
C LEU A 679 19.78 -24.42 -2.69
N ARG A 680 19.45 -24.20 -1.42
CA ARG A 680 18.26 -23.47 -1.00
C ARG A 680 18.57 -22.49 0.11
N ASP A 681 18.14 -21.27 -0.09
CA ASP A 681 18.23 -20.20 0.87
C ASP A 681 16.84 -19.97 1.47
N PRO A 682 16.52 -20.50 2.66
CA PRO A 682 15.24 -20.31 3.30
C PRO A 682 15.08 -18.86 3.74
N ILE A 683 13.99 -18.23 3.35
CA ILE A 683 13.68 -16.84 3.68
C ILE A 683 12.39 -16.74 4.47
N LEU A 684 12.30 -15.72 5.32
CA LEU A 684 11.11 -15.39 6.08
C LEU A 684 10.04 -14.81 5.14
N TYR A 685 8.85 -15.35 5.19
CA TYR A 685 7.68 -14.71 4.61
C TYR A 685 7.11 -13.68 5.60
N PHE A 686 7.01 -12.43 5.21
CA PHE A 686 6.47 -11.36 6.04
C PHE A 686 5.34 -10.62 5.31
N TYR A 687 4.18 -10.57 5.94
CA TYR A 687 3.01 -9.88 5.40
C TYR A 687 2.98 -8.43 5.91
N THR A 688 3.32 -7.48 5.04
CA THR A 688 3.47 -6.07 5.43
C THR A 688 2.16 -5.32 5.63
N CYS A 689 1.06 -5.90 5.14
CA CYS A 689 -0.30 -5.34 5.21
C CYS A 689 -1.19 -6.09 6.18
N ASP A 690 -0.72 -6.35 7.38
CA ASP A 690 -1.57 -7.02 8.37
C ASP A 690 -2.72 -6.12 8.83
N SER A 691 -3.94 -6.57 8.57
CA SER A 691 -5.17 -5.85 8.89
C SER A 691 -5.49 -5.80 10.38
N GLU A 692 -5.08 -6.79 11.16
CA GLU A 692 -5.54 -6.92 12.55
C GLU A 692 -4.51 -6.51 13.61
N GLY A 693 -3.33 -6.10 13.20
CA GLY A 693 -2.26 -5.67 14.10
C GLY A 693 -1.91 -6.69 15.16
N ALA A 694 -0.78 -7.37 14.97
CA ALA A 694 -0.25 -8.39 15.86
C ALA A 694 -0.27 -8.01 17.35
N THR A 695 -0.38 -6.74 17.67
CA THR A 695 -0.27 -6.22 19.01
C THR A 695 -1.53 -5.53 19.52
N GLY A 696 -2.49 -5.19 18.65
CA GLY A 696 -3.66 -4.38 18.99
C GLY A 696 -3.32 -2.94 19.41
N LEU A 697 -2.10 -2.47 19.17
CA LEU A 697 -1.65 -1.15 19.57
C LEU A 697 -2.31 -0.06 18.73
N ALA A 698 -2.79 0.98 19.39
CA ALA A 698 -3.41 2.13 18.72
C ALA A 698 -2.45 2.87 17.78
N GLU A 699 -1.16 2.88 18.07
CA GLU A 699 -0.15 3.50 17.20
C GLU A 699 0.03 2.78 15.86
N TYR A 700 -0.40 1.52 15.73
CA TYR A 700 -0.35 0.75 14.48
C TYR A 700 -1.66 0.83 13.68
N ALA A 701 -2.63 1.61 14.15
CA ALA A 701 -3.82 1.90 13.37
C ALA A 701 -3.47 2.86 12.24
N VAL A 702 -3.52 2.39 11.03
CA VAL A 702 -3.61 3.23 9.84
C VAL A 702 -5.09 3.46 9.56
N PHE A 703 -5.48 4.73 9.48
CA PHE A 703 -6.88 5.11 9.33
C PHE A 703 -7.35 4.85 7.90
N ARG A 704 -7.20 3.60 7.43
CA ARG A 704 -7.73 3.22 6.14
C ARG A 704 -7.92 1.73 5.96
N ASP A 705 -8.84 1.43 5.04
CA ASP A 705 -9.32 0.10 4.70
C ASP A 705 -8.25 -0.99 4.63
N GLU A 706 -8.43 -1.85 5.48
CA GLU A 706 -8.43 -3.30 5.57
C GLU A 706 -7.33 -4.05 4.84
N TRP A 707 -7.22 -3.92 3.56
CA TRP A 707 -6.36 -4.73 2.70
C TRP A 707 -5.10 -4.03 2.26
N ALA A 708 -5.14 -2.72 2.22
CA ALA A 708 -4.12 -1.91 1.59
C ALA A 708 -3.24 -1.16 2.60
N SER A 709 -3.48 -1.29 3.88
CA SER A 709 -2.71 -0.55 4.88
C SER A 709 -1.38 -1.23 5.16
N CYS A 710 -0.35 -0.80 4.45
CA CYS A 710 1.02 -1.21 4.72
C CYS A 710 1.53 -0.58 6.02
N LYS A 711 1.47 -1.31 7.11
CA LYS A 711 1.89 -0.82 8.45
C LYS A 711 3.37 -0.49 8.54
N ILE A 712 4.18 -0.95 7.59
CA ILE A 712 5.59 -0.57 7.47
C ILE A 712 5.78 0.94 7.30
N ALA A 713 4.76 1.65 6.83
CA ALA A 713 4.75 3.11 6.82
C ALA A 713 4.80 3.74 8.23
N ILE A 714 4.66 2.95 9.30
CA ILE A 714 4.76 3.39 10.69
C ILE A 714 6.13 3.00 11.25
N PRO A 715 6.97 3.95 11.70
CA PRO A 715 8.34 3.65 12.16
C PRO A 715 8.41 2.61 13.28
N SER A 716 7.53 2.69 14.27
CA SER A 716 7.52 1.73 15.38
C SER A 716 7.04 0.33 14.96
N TYR A 717 6.23 0.22 13.92
CA TYR A 717 5.90 -1.08 13.33
C TYR A 717 7.09 -1.64 12.52
N ALA A 718 7.85 -0.79 11.85
CA ALA A 718 9.11 -1.20 11.23
C ALA A 718 10.12 -1.71 12.28
N ASP A 719 10.19 -1.08 13.46
CA ASP A 719 10.99 -1.60 14.59
C ASP A 719 10.57 -3.02 15.00
N TYR A 720 9.25 -3.27 15.06
CA TYR A 720 8.70 -4.59 15.30
C TYR A 720 9.11 -5.60 14.23
N ALA A 721 8.92 -5.25 12.96
CA ALA A 721 9.22 -6.13 11.85
C ALA A 721 10.71 -6.49 11.74
N ILE A 722 11.59 -5.52 11.99
CA ILE A 722 13.05 -5.74 12.01
C ILE A 722 13.48 -6.61 13.18
N TRP A 723 12.94 -6.36 14.38
CA TRP A 723 13.21 -7.21 15.54
C TRP A 723 12.78 -8.67 15.26
N HIS A 724 11.60 -8.84 14.67
CA HIS A 724 11.10 -10.16 14.30
C HIS A 724 11.99 -10.84 13.27
N LEU A 725 12.41 -10.12 12.21
CA LEU A 725 13.37 -10.64 11.24
C LEU A 725 14.66 -11.11 11.93
N ASP A 726 15.22 -10.31 12.85
CA ASP A 726 16.45 -10.65 13.56
C ASP A 726 16.31 -11.95 14.37
N GLN A 727 15.19 -12.15 15.06
CA GLN A 727 14.89 -13.40 15.77
C GLN A 727 14.82 -14.60 14.80
N MET A 728 14.19 -14.43 13.65
CA MET A 728 14.05 -15.49 12.66
C MET A 728 15.36 -15.83 11.96
N LEU A 729 16.22 -14.84 11.72
CA LEU A 729 17.58 -15.06 11.21
C LEU A 729 18.42 -15.86 12.22
N ALA A 730 18.24 -15.61 13.52
CA ALA A 730 18.85 -16.44 14.58
C ALA A 730 18.37 -17.90 14.54
N CYS A 731 17.21 -18.18 13.98
CA CYS A 731 16.69 -19.52 13.73
C CYS A 731 17.20 -20.17 12.43
N GLY A 732 18.11 -19.52 11.69
CA GLY A 732 18.74 -20.06 10.48
C GLY A 732 18.09 -19.65 9.17
N LEU A 733 17.14 -18.71 9.16
CA LEU A 733 16.68 -18.09 7.92
C LEU A 733 17.77 -17.20 7.33
N GLN A 734 17.76 -16.99 6.01
CA GLN A 734 18.82 -16.31 5.29
C GLN A 734 18.36 -15.05 4.56
N GLY A 735 17.11 -14.69 4.69
CA GLY A 735 16.55 -13.51 4.04
C GLY A 735 15.08 -13.33 4.38
N VAL A 736 14.43 -12.46 3.65
CA VAL A 736 13.02 -12.12 3.85
C VAL A 736 12.27 -11.97 2.52
N TYR A 737 11.02 -12.39 2.51
CA TYR A 737 10.03 -12.08 1.50
C TYR A 737 8.98 -11.17 2.13
N ASP A 738 8.90 -9.95 1.64
CA ASP A 738 7.90 -8.99 2.07
C ASP A 738 6.71 -9.01 1.11
N ASP A 739 5.59 -9.53 1.58
CA ASP A 739 4.35 -9.56 0.81
C ASP A 739 3.60 -8.24 0.87
N ASN A 740 2.82 -7.95 -0.17
CA ASN A 740 1.97 -6.77 -0.28
C ASN A 740 2.68 -5.43 0.00
N THR A 741 3.82 -5.23 -0.65
CA THR A 741 4.58 -3.99 -0.56
C THR A 741 4.09 -2.99 -1.59
N PHE A 742 3.21 -2.10 -1.20
CA PHE A 742 2.69 -1.02 -2.03
C PHE A 742 2.45 0.23 -1.21
N ILE A 743 2.23 1.35 -1.91
CA ILE A 743 1.94 2.64 -1.28
C ILE A 743 0.61 2.56 -0.54
N CYS A 744 0.59 3.09 0.68
CA CYS A 744 -0.59 3.18 1.51
C CYS A 744 -0.55 4.45 2.35
N CYS A 745 -1.62 5.22 2.33
CA CYS A 745 -1.72 6.41 3.14
C CYS A 745 -1.82 6.11 4.63
N ASN A 746 -0.87 6.63 5.38
CA ASN A 746 -0.87 6.66 6.82
C ASN A 746 -1.34 8.04 7.31
N TYR A 747 -2.52 8.10 7.92
CA TYR A 747 -3.08 9.32 8.52
C TYR A 747 -2.76 9.46 10.02
N ASN A 748 -2.02 8.52 10.58
CA ASN A 748 -1.67 8.56 11.99
C ASN A 748 -0.56 9.60 12.25
N TRP A 749 -0.98 10.86 12.38
CA TRP A 749 -0.10 12.01 12.60
C TRP A 749 0.79 11.85 13.84
N ALA A 750 0.31 11.12 14.84
CA ALA A 750 1.05 10.93 16.08
C ALA A 750 2.24 9.97 15.93
N THR A 751 2.36 9.23 14.84
CA THR A 751 3.56 8.42 14.54
C THR A 751 4.72 9.27 14.02
N GLY A 752 4.45 10.50 13.58
CA GLY A 752 5.43 11.47 13.11
C GLY A 752 5.64 11.48 11.59
N GLU A 753 5.10 10.50 10.87
CA GLU A 753 5.20 10.43 9.41
C GLU A 753 4.16 11.32 8.73
N ALA A 754 2.87 11.14 9.04
CA ALA A 754 1.85 12.08 8.62
C ALA A 754 2.06 13.45 9.30
N LYS A 755 1.77 14.52 8.59
CA LYS A 755 1.99 15.89 9.05
C LYS A 755 0.68 16.59 9.33
N VAL A 756 0.68 17.49 10.29
CA VAL A 756 -0.47 18.35 10.60
C VAL A 756 -0.11 19.76 10.16
N ASP A 757 -0.95 20.35 9.32
CA ASP A 757 -0.76 21.74 8.88
C ASP A 757 -1.20 22.77 9.95
N ALA A 758 -0.98 24.05 9.67
CA ALA A 758 -1.35 25.14 10.57
C ALA A 758 -2.86 25.27 10.83
N LYS A 759 -3.70 24.62 10.02
CA LYS A 759 -5.16 24.58 10.17
C LYS A 759 -5.65 23.33 10.91
N GLY A 760 -4.73 22.41 11.25
CA GLY A 760 -5.04 21.14 11.91
C GLY A 760 -5.44 20.01 10.95
N ALA A 761 -5.34 20.22 9.64
CA ALA A 761 -5.56 19.15 8.68
C ALA A 761 -4.37 18.16 8.66
N VAL A 762 -4.68 16.89 8.45
CA VAL A 762 -3.66 15.84 8.35
C VAL A 762 -3.32 15.61 6.89
N HIS A 763 -2.07 15.82 6.55
CA HIS A 763 -1.46 15.41 5.30
C HIS A 763 -0.85 14.03 5.50
N PRO A 764 -1.40 12.98 4.89
CA PRO A 764 -0.92 11.62 5.11
C PRO A 764 0.48 11.42 4.57
N SER A 765 1.20 10.48 5.17
CA SER A 765 2.39 9.90 4.57
C SER A 765 1.98 8.75 3.64
N PHE A 766 2.58 8.66 2.47
CA PHE A 766 2.44 7.50 1.57
C PHE A 766 3.38 6.35 1.95
N GLY A 767 4.18 6.53 2.99
CA GLY A 767 5.04 5.50 3.55
C GLY A 767 6.29 5.18 2.73
N ILE A 768 6.65 6.00 1.74
CA ILE A 768 7.81 5.74 0.87
C ILE A 768 9.11 5.79 1.67
N TRP A 769 9.31 6.86 2.46
CA TRP A 769 10.55 7.03 3.21
C TRP A 769 10.74 5.95 4.26
N ASN A 770 9.69 5.63 5.02
CA ASN A 770 9.79 4.62 6.06
C ASN A 770 9.89 3.20 5.47
N SER A 771 9.18 2.89 4.38
CA SER A 771 9.33 1.62 3.67
C SER A 771 10.74 1.43 3.13
N ARG A 772 11.34 2.49 2.57
CA ARG A 772 12.73 2.47 2.13
C ARG A 772 13.69 2.24 3.30
N GLU A 773 13.54 2.98 4.40
CA GLU A 773 14.37 2.83 5.60
C GLU A 773 14.24 1.41 6.19
N TYR A 774 13.04 0.86 6.19
CA TYR A 774 12.81 -0.52 6.60
C TYR A 774 13.63 -1.51 5.75
N ARG A 775 13.66 -1.34 4.40
CA ARG A 775 14.48 -2.18 3.50
C ARG A 775 15.98 -2.02 3.76
N ARG A 776 16.45 -0.79 3.99
CA ARG A 776 17.83 -0.52 4.35
C ARG A 776 18.21 -1.24 5.65
N ARG A 777 17.36 -1.18 6.66
CA ARG A 777 17.53 -1.86 7.94
C ARG A 777 17.52 -3.38 7.79
N GLN A 778 16.64 -3.95 6.98
CA GLN A 778 16.67 -5.38 6.65
C GLN A 778 18.00 -5.79 6.05
N ALA A 779 18.51 -5.03 5.07
CA ALA A 779 19.81 -5.29 4.46
C ALA A 779 20.97 -5.20 5.48
N ASN A 780 20.95 -4.19 6.35
CA ASN A 780 21.95 -4.04 7.41
C ASN A 780 21.97 -5.23 8.38
N VAL A 781 20.82 -5.69 8.84
CA VAL A 781 20.70 -6.82 9.76
C VAL A 781 21.21 -8.12 9.11
N LEU A 782 20.87 -8.34 7.83
CA LEU A 782 21.37 -9.50 7.07
C LEU A 782 22.89 -9.46 6.91
N VAL A 783 23.44 -8.31 6.46
CA VAL A 783 24.89 -8.13 6.26
C VAL A 783 25.65 -8.22 7.58
N ALA A 784 25.11 -7.68 8.67
CA ALA A 784 25.71 -7.80 10.00
C ALA A 784 25.86 -9.26 10.47
N ARG A 785 25.02 -10.16 9.97
CA ARG A 785 25.11 -11.61 10.22
C ARG A 785 25.95 -12.37 9.19
N GLY A 786 26.64 -11.65 8.28
CA GLY A 786 27.44 -12.25 7.22
C GLY A 786 26.62 -12.86 6.08
N LEU A 787 25.34 -12.53 6.00
CA LEU A 787 24.45 -13.03 4.96
C LEU A 787 24.42 -12.06 3.77
N PHE A 788 24.14 -12.59 2.59
CA PHE A 788 23.75 -11.78 1.46
C PHE A 788 22.39 -11.12 1.76
N PRO A 789 22.14 -9.85 1.40
CA PRO A 789 20.89 -9.15 1.72
C PRO A 789 19.73 -9.62 0.83
N TRP A 790 19.27 -10.83 1.04
CA TRP A 790 18.12 -11.42 0.36
C TRP A 790 16.82 -10.80 0.85
N ILE A 791 16.39 -9.79 0.14
CA ILE A 791 15.10 -9.13 0.35
C ILE A 791 14.31 -9.29 -0.95
N THR A 792 13.30 -10.13 -0.91
CA THR A 792 12.30 -10.27 -1.99
C THR A 792 11.14 -9.35 -1.66
N VAL A 793 10.73 -8.52 -2.58
CA VAL A 793 9.63 -7.57 -2.42
C VAL A 793 8.52 -7.89 -3.41
N HIS A 794 7.35 -8.23 -2.89
CA HIS A 794 6.15 -8.40 -3.69
C HIS A 794 5.41 -7.06 -3.82
N HIS A 795 5.57 -6.43 -4.98
CA HIS A 795 5.03 -5.10 -5.25
C HIS A 795 3.80 -5.10 -6.18
N THR A 796 3.40 -6.25 -6.72
CA THR A 796 2.26 -6.43 -7.65
C THR A 796 2.35 -5.52 -8.88
N ASN A 797 2.05 -4.24 -8.76
CA ASN A 797 2.04 -3.23 -9.84
C ASN A 797 2.64 -1.89 -9.36
N GLY A 798 3.51 -1.92 -8.38
CA GLY A 798 4.11 -0.72 -7.78
C GLY A 798 5.64 -0.79 -7.79
N ASN A 799 6.29 -0.69 -8.97
CA ASN A 799 7.75 -0.66 -9.08
C ASN A 799 8.30 0.71 -8.66
N ILE A 800 8.35 0.94 -7.34
CA ILE A 800 8.75 2.22 -6.75
C ILE A 800 10.22 2.14 -6.36
N LEU A 801 11.11 2.65 -7.21
CA LEU A 801 12.56 2.51 -7.07
C LEU A 801 13.10 2.91 -5.68
N PRO A 802 12.69 4.01 -5.04
CA PRO A 802 13.11 4.33 -3.67
C PRO A 802 12.79 3.24 -2.65
N VAL A 803 11.63 2.60 -2.75
CA VAL A 803 11.22 1.52 -1.84
C VAL A 803 11.99 0.23 -2.12
N LEU A 804 12.31 -0.03 -3.40
CA LEU A 804 12.94 -1.27 -3.86
C LEU A 804 14.48 -1.20 -3.90
N GLY A 805 15.10 -0.04 -3.74
CA GLY A 805 16.53 0.17 -3.97
C GLY A 805 17.47 -0.80 -3.24
N PHE A 806 17.07 -1.29 -2.08
CA PHE A 806 17.84 -2.26 -1.28
C PHE A 806 17.39 -3.71 -1.48
N ALA A 807 16.36 -3.97 -2.30
CA ALA A 807 15.91 -5.32 -2.59
C ALA A 807 16.91 -6.10 -3.47
N ALA A 808 16.98 -7.41 -3.29
CA ALA A 808 17.74 -8.31 -4.15
C ALA A 808 16.84 -8.94 -5.23
N ASN A 809 15.56 -9.09 -4.93
CA ASN A 809 14.54 -9.65 -5.81
C ASN A 809 13.29 -8.77 -5.81
N SER A 810 12.70 -8.61 -6.97
CA SER A 810 11.42 -7.90 -7.17
C SER A 810 10.42 -8.88 -7.78
N MET A 811 9.27 -9.01 -7.13
CA MET A 811 8.17 -9.87 -7.56
C MET A 811 6.97 -9.01 -7.94
N GLY A 812 6.64 -9.02 -9.22
CA GLY A 812 5.51 -8.29 -9.79
C GLY A 812 4.45 -9.20 -10.39
N MET A 813 3.52 -8.61 -11.11
CA MET A 813 2.58 -9.29 -12.01
C MET A 813 1.66 -10.31 -11.34
N GLU A 814 1.17 -10.05 -10.14
CA GLU A 814 0.23 -10.96 -9.51
C GLU A 814 -1.09 -11.01 -10.29
N TRP A 815 -1.42 -12.19 -10.81
CA TRP A 815 -2.62 -12.42 -11.61
C TRP A 815 -3.77 -12.98 -10.78
N LYS A 816 -4.62 -12.12 -10.27
CA LYS A 816 -5.84 -12.53 -9.52
C LYS A 816 -7.14 -12.25 -10.25
N TYR A 817 -7.12 -11.82 -11.52
CA TYR A 817 -8.30 -11.22 -12.13
C TYR A 817 -8.76 -11.90 -13.39
N GLY A 818 -9.41 -13.03 -13.32
CA GLY A 818 -10.42 -13.55 -14.28
C GLY A 818 -10.16 -13.45 -15.79
N SER A 819 -9.03 -12.90 -16.20
CA SER A 819 -8.61 -12.87 -17.59
C SER A 819 -7.97 -14.20 -17.94
N SER A 820 -8.52 -14.86 -18.93
CA SER A 820 -7.97 -16.12 -19.48
C SER A 820 -6.68 -15.92 -20.27
N ASP A 821 -6.27 -14.69 -20.50
CA ASP A 821 -5.17 -14.33 -21.37
C ASP A 821 -4.13 -13.48 -20.64
N PHE A 822 -3.02 -14.12 -20.27
CA PHE A 822 -1.87 -13.48 -19.60
C PHE A 822 -1.28 -12.35 -20.47
N GLN A 823 -1.17 -12.54 -21.78
CA GLN A 823 -0.56 -11.58 -22.69
C GLN A 823 -1.43 -10.36 -22.94
N THR A 824 -2.74 -10.45 -22.81
CA THR A 824 -3.66 -9.32 -22.86
C THR A 824 -3.54 -8.46 -21.62
N ARG A 825 -3.37 -9.09 -20.45
CA ARG A 825 -3.25 -8.38 -19.17
C ARG A 825 -1.88 -7.74 -19.00
N PHE A 826 -0.82 -8.43 -19.40
CA PHE A 826 0.57 -8.00 -19.25
C PHE A 826 1.21 -7.82 -20.63
N THR A 827 1.04 -6.63 -21.18
CA THR A 827 1.58 -6.28 -22.49
C THR A 827 3.10 -6.15 -22.47
N PRO A 828 3.79 -6.28 -23.61
CA PRO A 828 5.26 -6.18 -23.66
C PRO A 828 5.82 -4.88 -23.08
N ASP A 829 5.19 -3.75 -23.35
CA ASP A 829 5.56 -2.45 -22.80
C ASP A 829 5.35 -2.34 -21.29
N TYR A 830 4.25 -2.94 -20.77
CA TYR A 830 4.02 -3.04 -19.34
C TYR A 830 5.14 -3.83 -18.63
N ILE A 831 5.50 -5.03 -19.17
CA ILE A 831 6.55 -5.87 -18.58
C ILE A 831 7.89 -5.10 -18.59
N ARG A 832 8.20 -4.39 -19.66
CA ARG A 832 9.40 -3.56 -19.77
C ARG A 832 9.43 -2.42 -18.76
N ALA A 833 8.30 -1.76 -18.52
CA ALA A 833 8.23 -0.62 -17.61
C ALA A 833 8.30 -1.04 -16.12
N VAL A 834 7.75 -2.20 -15.75
CA VAL A 834 7.50 -2.55 -14.33
C VAL A 834 8.27 -3.78 -13.85
N CYS A 835 8.59 -4.75 -14.72
CA CYS A 835 8.96 -6.08 -14.26
C CYS A 835 10.40 -6.50 -14.54
N GLN A 836 11.18 -5.75 -15.31
CA GLN A 836 12.50 -6.20 -15.77
C GLN A 836 13.63 -6.20 -14.72
N GLY A 837 13.49 -5.50 -13.63
CA GLY A 837 14.50 -5.44 -12.57
C GLY A 837 15.78 -4.66 -12.90
N LEU A 838 16.13 -4.44 -14.18
CA LEU A 838 17.35 -3.73 -14.59
C LEU A 838 17.42 -2.29 -14.08
N GLN A 839 16.26 -1.62 -13.97
CA GLN A 839 16.13 -0.27 -13.43
C GLN A 839 16.58 -0.20 -11.96
N GLY A 840 16.30 -1.23 -11.18
CA GLY A 840 16.62 -1.30 -9.75
C GLY A 840 17.87 -2.11 -9.41
N GLY A 841 18.39 -2.89 -10.36
CA GLY A 841 19.48 -3.82 -10.12
C GLY A 841 19.08 -4.99 -9.21
N PHE A 842 17.91 -5.56 -9.43
CA PHE A 842 17.39 -6.70 -8.71
C PHE A 842 16.86 -7.80 -9.64
N PHE A 843 16.93 -9.04 -9.16
CA PHE A 843 16.46 -10.22 -9.86
C PHE A 843 14.95 -10.13 -10.10
N PRO A 844 14.49 -10.14 -11.38
CA PRO A 844 13.07 -9.96 -11.69
C PRO A 844 12.31 -11.27 -11.67
N THR A 845 11.21 -11.31 -10.92
CA THR A 845 10.29 -12.45 -10.89
C THR A 845 8.84 -12.01 -11.05
N ALA A 846 8.01 -12.93 -11.52
CA ALA A 846 6.59 -12.70 -11.68
C ALA A 846 5.78 -13.71 -10.86
N LEU A 847 4.82 -13.23 -10.08
CA LEU A 847 3.90 -14.06 -9.32
C LEU A 847 2.72 -14.47 -10.20
N ASP A 848 2.87 -15.61 -10.84
CA ASP A 848 1.94 -16.10 -11.84
C ASP A 848 0.83 -16.93 -11.21
N GLY A 849 -0.19 -16.29 -10.76
CA GLY A 849 -1.41 -16.99 -10.35
C GLY A 849 -2.22 -17.42 -11.56
N ILE A 850 -1.90 -18.55 -12.16
CA ILE A 850 -2.76 -19.19 -13.18
C ILE A 850 -3.81 -20.12 -12.55
N GLU A 851 -4.11 -19.92 -11.28
CA GLU A 851 -5.19 -20.62 -10.57
C GLU A 851 -6.53 -20.42 -11.27
N GLY A 852 -7.23 -21.51 -11.49
CA GLY A 852 -8.49 -21.49 -12.23
C GLY A 852 -8.36 -21.51 -13.75
N LEU A 853 -7.15 -21.33 -14.28
CA LEU A 853 -6.83 -21.59 -15.69
C LEU A 853 -6.29 -23.02 -15.84
N GLY A 854 -6.55 -23.65 -16.97
CA GLY A 854 -6.07 -25.00 -17.22
C GLY A 854 -6.84 -26.06 -16.43
N LYS A 855 -8.09 -26.32 -16.84
CA LYS A 855 -8.99 -27.32 -16.23
C LYS A 855 -8.49 -28.76 -16.39
N ASN A 856 -7.61 -29.00 -17.34
CA ASN A 856 -7.01 -30.31 -17.60
C ASN A 856 -5.49 -30.17 -17.82
N PRO A 857 -4.70 -31.25 -17.78
CA PRO A 857 -3.26 -31.20 -17.91
C PRO A 857 -2.75 -30.50 -19.18
N GLN A 858 -3.37 -30.74 -20.32
CA GLN A 858 -2.95 -30.17 -21.61
C GLN A 858 -3.17 -28.65 -21.63
N GLU A 859 -4.31 -28.20 -21.15
CA GLU A 859 -4.61 -26.78 -21.03
C GLU A 859 -3.65 -26.10 -20.04
N ARG A 860 -3.34 -26.76 -18.92
CA ARG A 860 -2.37 -26.26 -17.94
C ARG A 860 -0.96 -26.12 -18.54
N ILE A 861 -0.52 -27.10 -19.35
CA ILE A 861 0.75 -27.00 -20.08
C ILE A 861 0.73 -25.79 -21.03
N ARG A 862 -0.35 -25.65 -21.82
CA ARG A 862 -0.50 -24.54 -22.76
C ARG A 862 -0.42 -23.18 -22.06
N VAL A 863 -1.22 -22.97 -21.01
CA VAL A 863 -1.22 -21.70 -20.24
C VAL A 863 0.14 -21.44 -19.60
N THR A 864 0.81 -22.47 -19.08
CA THR A 864 2.17 -22.36 -18.55
C THR A 864 3.16 -21.91 -19.63
N ARG A 865 3.07 -22.45 -20.83
CA ARG A 865 3.95 -22.06 -21.96
C ARG A 865 3.66 -20.64 -22.43
N THR A 866 2.40 -20.21 -22.46
CA THR A 866 2.02 -18.81 -22.74
C THR A 866 2.67 -17.83 -21.74
N MET A 867 2.61 -18.16 -20.47
CA MET A 867 3.27 -17.40 -19.41
C MET A 867 4.79 -17.35 -19.62
N LEU A 868 5.43 -18.49 -19.86
CA LEU A 868 6.88 -18.56 -20.11
C LEU A 868 7.28 -17.78 -21.36
N ALA A 869 6.49 -17.82 -22.42
CA ALA A 869 6.70 -16.99 -23.62
C ALA A 869 6.74 -15.50 -23.29
N SER A 870 5.79 -15.05 -22.46
CA SER A 870 5.70 -13.65 -22.05
C SER A 870 6.87 -13.21 -21.17
N LEU A 871 7.29 -14.05 -20.23
CA LEU A 871 8.34 -13.69 -19.27
C LEU A 871 9.75 -13.80 -19.84
N LEU A 872 10.07 -14.91 -20.52
CA LEU A 872 11.44 -15.24 -20.88
C LEU A 872 12.00 -14.38 -22.02
N VAL A 873 11.14 -13.86 -22.91
CA VAL A 873 11.58 -12.87 -23.92
C VAL A 873 11.94 -11.51 -23.30
N HIS A 874 11.58 -11.28 -22.03
CA HIS A 874 11.90 -10.08 -21.25
C HIS A 874 12.94 -10.34 -20.15
N GLU A 875 13.52 -11.54 -20.11
CA GLU A 875 14.48 -11.97 -19.09
C GLU A 875 13.91 -12.01 -17.64
N VAL A 876 12.58 -12.11 -17.51
CA VAL A 876 11.86 -12.26 -16.24
C VAL A 876 11.67 -13.75 -15.91
N ARG A 877 11.81 -14.13 -14.66
CA ARG A 877 11.63 -15.52 -14.20
C ARG A 877 10.24 -15.73 -13.61
N PRO A 878 9.63 -16.89 -13.86
CA PRO A 878 8.40 -17.24 -13.17
C PRO A 878 8.64 -17.57 -11.70
N THR A 879 7.67 -17.23 -10.84
CA THR A 879 7.51 -17.84 -9.52
C THR A 879 6.40 -18.86 -9.63
N SER A 880 6.72 -20.07 -9.71
CA SER A 880 5.84 -21.14 -10.19
C SER A 880 4.83 -21.67 -9.20
N GLN A 881 4.21 -20.81 -8.38
CA GLN A 881 3.38 -21.30 -7.28
C GLN A 881 1.98 -21.78 -7.64
N LEU A 882 1.29 -21.01 -8.42
CA LEU A 882 -0.17 -21.05 -8.40
C LEU A 882 -0.72 -21.64 -9.68
N GLY A 883 -0.70 -22.98 -9.77
CA GLY A 883 -1.41 -23.73 -10.79
C GLY A 883 -0.65 -24.04 -12.07
N CYS A 884 0.60 -23.59 -12.23
CA CYS A 884 1.41 -23.90 -13.41
C CYS A 884 1.80 -25.38 -13.50
N HIS A 885 2.11 -25.84 -14.70
CA HIS A 885 2.62 -27.20 -14.94
C HIS A 885 4.13 -27.24 -14.65
N ALA A 886 4.48 -27.64 -13.42
CA ALA A 886 5.85 -27.66 -12.92
C ALA A 886 6.87 -28.38 -13.83
N PRO A 887 6.58 -29.56 -14.40
CA PRO A 887 7.50 -30.23 -15.31
C PRO A 887 7.86 -29.38 -16.54
N THR A 888 6.89 -28.63 -17.09
CA THR A 888 7.14 -27.71 -18.23
C THR A 888 8.06 -26.58 -17.82
N VAL A 889 7.80 -25.94 -16.66
CA VAL A 889 8.67 -24.87 -16.17
C VAL A 889 10.11 -25.35 -15.99
N ILE A 890 10.30 -26.52 -15.36
CA ILE A 890 11.63 -27.12 -15.13
C ILE A 890 12.31 -27.43 -16.45
N SER A 891 11.63 -28.05 -17.39
CA SER A 891 12.19 -28.40 -18.69
C SER A 891 12.70 -27.17 -19.44
N VAL A 892 11.85 -26.16 -19.55
CA VAL A 892 12.17 -24.91 -20.22
C VAL A 892 13.32 -24.17 -19.54
N LEU A 893 13.27 -24.00 -18.22
CA LEU A 893 14.35 -23.30 -17.49
C LEU A 893 15.67 -24.07 -17.54
N ASN A 894 15.65 -25.40 -17.45
CA ASN A 894 16.86 -26.21 -17.56
C ASN A 894 17.47 -26.11 -18.98
N ALA A 895 16.64 -26.05 -20.03
CA ALA A 895 17.13 -25.87 -21.40
C ALA A 895 17.89 -24.54 -21.56
N ILE A 896 17.40 -23.47 -20.92
CA ILE A 896 18.07 -22.17 -20.94
C ILE A 896 19.37 -22.20 -20.11
N LEU A 897 19.34 -22.85 -18.95
CA LEU A 897 20.52 -23.00 -18.08
C LEU A 897 21.61 -23.89 -18.72
N ASP A 898 21.21 -24.93 -19.48
CA ASP A 898 22.12 -25.79 -20.23
C ASP A 898 22.88 -25.06 -21.32
N PHE A 899 22.30 -23.99 -21.87
CA PHE A 899 23.01 -23.10 -22.78
C PHE A 899 24.14 -22.32 -22.08
N GLY A 900 24.02 -22.14 -20.77
CA GLY A 900 25.00 -21.45 -19.95
C GLY A 900 24.68 -19.97 -19.73
N ILE A 901 23.41 -19.59 -19.59
CA ILE A 901 23.03 -18.18 -19.36
C ILE A 901 23.55 -17.63 -18.02
N ALA A 902 23.86 -18.51 -17.06
CA ALA A 902 24.41 -18.13 -15.76
C ALA A 902 25.91 -17.80 -15.81
N GLU A 903 26.58 -18.12 -16.90
CA GLU A 903 28.01 -17.85 -17.09
C GLU A 903 28.25 -16.35 -17.31
N GLU A 904 29.42 -15.88 -16.87
CA GLU A 904 29.76 -14.44 -16.94
C GLU A 904 29.98 -13.95 -18.39
N ASP A 905 30.33 -14.85 -19.30
CA ASP A 905 30.55 -14.58 -20.75
C ASP A 905 29.23 -14.58 -21.55
N CYS A 906 28.09 -14.79 -20.90
CA CYS A 906 26.79 -14.81 -21.55
C CYS A 906 26.18 -13.42 -21.60
N GLU A 907 25.90 -12.94 -22.81
CA GLU A 907 25.23 -11.68 -23.09
C GLU A 907 23.77 -11.91 -23.48
N TYR A 908 22.88 -10.99 -23.04
CA TYR A 908 21.48 -10.98 -23.46
C TYR A 908 21.17 -9.75 -24.30
N THR A 909 20.46 -9.95 -25.41
CA THR A 909 19.97 -8.87 -26.27
C THR A 909 18.47 -9.04 -26.49
N ALA A 910 17.71 -8.07 -26.04
CA ALA A 910 16.27 -8.08 -26.14
C ALA A 910 15.75 -7.87 -27.57
N TYR A 911 14.53 -8.31 -27.85
CA TYR A 911 13.87 -8.18 -29.17
C TYR A 911 13.68 -6.72 -29.61
N TRP A 912 13.57 -5.78 -28.68
CA TRP A 912 13.45 -4.34 -29.00
C TRP A 912 14.79 -3.63 -29.20
N ASN A 913 15.90 -4.31 -28.99
CA ASN A 913 17.21 -3.73 -29.12
C ASN A 913 17.64 -3.79 -30.59
N ALA A 914 18.04 -2.65 -31.16
CA ALA A 914 18.51 -2.57 -32.54
C ALA A 914 19.74 -3.44 -32.82
N THR A 915 20.55 -3.76 -31.79
CA THR A 915 21.72 -4.62 -31.87
C THR A 915 21.41 -6.12 -31.87
N ASN A 916 20.15 -6.51 -31.71
CA ASN A 916 19.74 -7.92 -31.74
C ASN A 916 20.22 -8.55 -33.05
N PRO A 917 21.03 -9.62 -33.03
CA PRO A 917 21.63 -10.18 -34.24
C PRO A 917 20.65 -11.00 -35.10
N VAL A 918 19.51 -11.41 -34.51
CA VAL A 918 18.52 -12.27 -35.15
C VAL A 918 17.37 -11.44 -35.73
N THR A 919 16.90 -11.79 -36.90
CA THR A 919 15.67 -11.31 -37.53
C THR A 919 14.61 -12.41 -37.54
N CYS A 920 13.35 -12.04 -37.40
CA CYS A 920 12.20 -12.93 -37.44
C CYS A 920 11.28 -12.53 -38.59
N SER A 921 10.69 -13.51 -39.30
CA SER A 921 9.72 -13.27 -40.36
C SER A 921 8.37 -12.75 -39.83
N GLU A 922 8.04 -13.08 -38.61
CA GLU A 922 6.73 -12.80 -38.01
C GLU A 922 6.85 -11.67 -36.96
N LYS A 923 6.14 -10.56 -37.20
CA LYS A 923 6.15 -9.39 -36.32
C LYS A 923 5.52 -9.67 -34.94
N ASP A 924 4.58 -10.62 -34.87
CA ASP A 924 3.88 -11.01 -33.65
C ASP A 924 4.65 -12.09 -32.85
N VAL A 925 5.85 -12.44 -33.28
CA VAL A 925 6.78 -13.31 -32.59
C VAL A 925 7.96 -12.50 -32.11
N LEU A 926 8.07 -12.31 -30.81
CA LEU A 926 9.15 -11.56 -30.18
C LEU A 926 10.35 -12.48 -29.97
N VAL A 927 11.55 -12.07 -30.42
CA VAL A 927 12.76 -12.90 -30.38
C VAL A 927 13.87 -12.18 -29.63
N SER A 928 14.13 -12.60 -28.39
CA SER A 928 15.29 -12.17 -27.62
C SER A 928 16.40 -13.22 -27.69
N VAL A 929 17.65 -12.83 -27.51
CA VAL A 929 18.81 -13.69 -27.81
C VAL A 929 19.80 -13.67 -26.66
N TYR A 930 20.21 -14.86 -26.19
CA TYR A 930 21.43 -15.04 -25.42
C TYR A 930 22.58 -15.40 -26.35
N ARG A 931 23.73 -14.77 -26.12
CA ARG A 931 24.96 -15.05 -26.87
C ARG A 931 26.04 -15.56 -25.93
N ARG A 932 26.75 -16.63 -26.35
CA ARG A 932 27.91 -17.14 -25.65
C ARG A 932 28.97 -17.56 -26.69
N GLY A 933 29.99 -16.72 -26.88
CA GLY A 933 30.89 -16.86 -28.00
C GLY A 933 30.16 -16.77 -29.33
N ASP A 934 30.33 -17.77 -30.20
CA ASP A 934 29.67 -17.86 -31.52
C ASP A 934 28.24 -18.47 -31.42
N LYS A 935 27.86 -19.02 -30.28
CA LYS A 935 26.54 -19.66 -30.09
C LYS A 935 25.50 -18.65 -29.68
N LEU A 936 24.30 -18.81 -30.23
CA LEU A 936 23.13 -18.03 -29.87
C LEU A 936 22.01 -18.95 -29.38
N LEU A 937 21.24 -18.49 -28.37
CA LEU A 937 19.96 -19.08 -28.01
C LEU A 937 18.87 -18.05 -28.27
N ALA A 938 18.08 -18.29 -29.30
CA ALA A 938 16.90 -17.48 -29.60
C ALA A 938 15.74 -17.93 -28.72
N VAL A 939 15.20 -17.01 -27.92
CA VAL A 939 13.99 -17.17 -27.12
C VAL A 939 12.86 -16.53 -27.91
N CYS A 940 11.96 -17.34 -28.48
CA CYS A 940 10.87 -16.91 -29.34
C CYS A 940 9.55 -17.01 -28.60
N GLY A 941 8.85 -15.89 -28.39
CA GLY A 941 7.53 -15.85 -27.76
C GLY A 941 6.47 -15.36 -28.74
N SER A 942 5.40 -16.17 -28.93
CA SER A 942 4.28 -15.82 -29.81
C SER A 942 3.24 -14.97 -29.04
N TRP A 943 2.90 -13.81 -29.59
CA TRP A 943 1.81 -12.90 -29.11
C TRP A 943 0.56 -12.99 -29.97
N THR A 944 0.41 -13.98 -30.81
CA THR A 944 -0.80 -14.24 -31.60
C THR A 944 -1.44 -15.57 -31.22
N ALA A 945 -2.75 -15.68 -31.31
CA ALA A 945 -3.49 -16.91 -31.09
C ALA A 945 -3.29 -17.93 -32.24
N GLU A 946 -2.84 -17.47 -33.42
CA GLU A 946 -2.65 -18.29 -34.59
C GLU A 946 -1.25 -18.89 -34.61
N ALA A 947 -1.16 -20.15 -35.05
CA ALA A 947 0.12 -20.77 -35.34
C ALA A 947 0.84 -20.06 -36.51
N ARG A 948 2.16 -20.00 -36.44
CA ARG A 948 3.00 -19.36 -37.46
C ARG A 948 4.14 -20.28 -37.94
N GLU A 949 4.47 -20.16 -39.20
CA GLU A 949 5.72 -20.67 -39.75
C GLU A 949 6.77 -19.57 -39.58
N VAL A 950 7.63 -19.73 -38.60
CA VAL A 950 8.65 -18.75 -38.22
C VAL A 950 9.94 -19.03 -38.94
N THR A 951 10.51 -17.99 -39.54
CA THR A 951 11.85 -18.05 -40.10
C THR A 951 12.78 -17.11 -39.33
N LEU A 952 13.89 -17.64 -38.80
CA LEU A 952 14.94 -16.86 -38.17
C LEU A 952 16.17 -16.79 -39.12
N SER A 953 16.74 -15.58 -39.20
CA SER A 953 17.97 -15.33 -39.96
C SER A 953 18.89 -14.39 -39.16
N LEU A 954 20.18 -14.41 -39.42
CA LEU A 954 21.12 -13.45 -38.85
C LEU A 954 21.14 -12.15 -39.68
N LYS A 955 21.27 -11.01 -39.03
CA LYS A 955 21.48 -9.71 -39.68
C LYS A 955 22.82 -9.67 -40.47
N SER A 956 23.80 -10.41 -39.97
CA SER A 956 25.08 -10.61 -40.64
C SER A 956 25.57 -12.04 -40.41
N GLY A 957 26.09 -12.68 -41.47
CA GLY A 957 26.48 -14.09 -41.46
C GLY A 957 25.33 -15.04 -41.79
N THR A 958 25.56 -16.33 -41.60
CA THR A 958 24.61 -17.41 -41.90
C THR A 958 24.56 -18.39 -40.75
N ILE A 959 23.38 -18.93 -40.48
CA ILE A 959 23.21 -20.01 -39.50
C ILE A 959 23.74 -21.29 -40.15
N ALA A 960 24.68 -21.95 -39.50
CA ALA A 960 25.25 -23.23 -39.96
C ALA A 960 24.46 -24.41 -39.40
N THR A 961 24.07 -24.37 -38.13
CA THR A 961 23.28 -25.41 -37.48
C THR A 961 22.21 -24.82 -36.57
N ALA A 962 21.12 -25.53 -36.43
CA ALA A 962 20.06 -25.18 -35.50
C ALA A 962 19.47 -26.41 -34.78
N LYS A 963 19.13 -26.27 -33.54
CA LYS A 963 18.42 -27.31 -32.77
C LYS A 963 17.44 -26.71 -31.78
N ASN A 964 16.39 -27.43 -31.52
CA ASN A 964 15.47 -27.09 -30.41
C ASN A 964 16.17 -27.36 -29.07
N ALA A 965 16.24 -26.36 -28.19
CA ALA A 965 16.97 -26.50 -26.94
C ALA A 965 16.26 -27.38 -25.89
N GLU A 966 14.94 -27.54 -25.99
CA GLU A 966 14.16 -28.35 -25.04
C GLU A 966 14.31 -29.84 -25.29
N ASN A 967 14.15 -30.30 -26.56
CA ASN A 967 14.20 -31.73 -26.96
C ASN A 967 15.47 -32.16 -27.66
N LYS A 968 16.40 -31.21 -27.92
CA LYS A 968 17.67 -31.40 -28.59
C LYS A 968 17.57 -31.87 -30.05
N GLU A 969 16.37 -31.85 -30.67
CA GLU A 969 16.17 -32.20 -32.07
C GLU A 969 16.80 -31.16 -33.01
N SER A 970 17.47 -31.63 -34.05
CA SER A 970 18.03 -30.77 -35.09
C SER A 970 16.92 -30.18 -35.97
N ILE A 971 17.01 -28.90 -36.26
CA ILE A 971 16.11 -28.20 -37.18
C ILE A 971 16.87 -27.96 -38.50
N PRO A 972 16.29 -28.31 -39.65
CA PRO A 972 16.94 -28.07 -40.95
C PRO A 972 17.24 -26.59 -41.16
N VAL A 973 18.47 -26.30 -41.59
CA VAL A 973 18.90 -24.98 -42.04
C VAL A 973 18.89 -24.93 -43.55
N THR A 974 18.23 -23.94 -44.12
CA THR A 974 18.13 -23.75 -45.57
C THR A 974 18.56 -22.32 -45.93
N ASN A 975 19.52 -22.14 -46.80
CA ASN A 975 20.03 -20.84 -47.20
C ASN A 975 20.49 -19.95 -46.03
N GLY A 976 21.06 -20.56 -45.00
CA GLY A 976 21.53 -19.83 -43.78
C GLY A 976 20.43 -19.33 -42.87
N ALA A 977 19.22 -19.81 -43.03
CA ALA A 977 18.04 -19.51 -42.19
C ALA A 977 17.42 -20.79 -41.63
N VAL A 978 16.79 -20.70 -40.51
CA VAL A 978 16.05 -21.78 -39.84
C VAL A 978 14.57 -21.52 -39.88
N ARG A 979 13.79 -22.56 -40.29
CA ARG A 979 12.32 -22.48 -40.32
C ARG A 979 11.70 -23.54 -39.41
N PHE A 980 10.72 -23.13 -38.60
CA PHE A 980 10.03 -24.02 -37.71
C PHE A 980 8.57 -23.55 -37.47
N HIS A 981 7.75 -24.48 -37.04
CA HIS A 981 6.36 -24.22 -36.65
C HIS A 981 6.31 -23.74 -35.22
N LEU A 982 5.58 -22.64 -34.91
CA LEU A 982 5.30 -22.14 -33.59
C LEU A 982 3.78 -22.01 -33.40
N THR A 983 3.24 -22.70 -32.42
CA THR A 983 1.83 -22.58 -32.02
C THR A 983 1.52 -21.21 -31.46
N GLY A 984 0.24 -20.81 -31.53
CA GLY A 984 -0.19 -19.53 -30.95
C GLY A 984 0.02 -19.48 -29.44
N HIS A 985 0.41 -18.32 -28.95
CA HIS A 985 0.69 -18.06 -27.54
C HIS A 985 1.72 -19.02 -26.91
N ASP A 986 2.68 -19.50 -27.67
CA ASP A 986 3.67 -20.50 -27.26
C ASP A 986 5.10 -19.96 -27.27
N LEU A 987 6.01 -20.75 -26.76
CA LEU A 987 7.44 -20.51 -26.64
C LEU A 987 8.23 -21.50 -27.48
N ALA A 988 9.27 -21.03 -28.17
CA ALA A 988 10.32 -21.88 -28.72
C ALA A 988 11.73 -21.40 -28.29
N LEU A 989 12.58 -22.34 -27.95
CA LEU A 989 14.00 -22.13 -27.61
C LEU A 989 14.86 -22.75 -28.68
N ILE A 990 15.54 -21.93 -29.52
CA ILE A 990 16.29 -22.39 -30.66
C ILE A 990 17.77 -22.03 -30.46
N GLU A 991 18.62 -23.05 -30.32
CA GLU A 991 20.06 -22.87 -30.33
C GLU A 991 20.54 -22.75 -31.80
N LEU A 992 21.28 -21.68 -32.08
CA LEU A 992 21.84 -21.35 -33.39
C LEU A 992 23.38 -21.30 -33.33
N ASN A 993 24.03 -21.79 -34.38
CA ASN A 993 25.49 -21.77 -34.42
C ASN A 993 25.98 -21.45 -35.85
#